data_dfa945e2dca9191a57da71fc8ab5a6b7
#
_entry.id   dfa945e2dca9191a57da71fc8ab5a6b7
#
_cell.length_a   1.000
_cell.length_b   1.000
_cell.length_c   1.000
_cell.angle_alpha   90.00
_cell.angle_beta   90.00
_cell.angle_gamma   90.00
#
_symmetry.space_group_name_H-M   'P 1'
#
loop_
_entity.id
_entity.type
_entity.pdbx_description
1 polymer ?
#
loop_
_entity_poly.entity_id
_entity_poly.type
_entity_poly.pdbx_seq_one_letter_code
_entity_poly.pdbx_strand_id
1 'polypeptide(L)'
;MPKLKQTFIRGRMNKDLDERLVPKGEYRDGQNIQVSTSEGNDVGAIENVLGNTKKNNKPGGGAWDPAFGLTNSKCIGVARDSSNEKIYWFVTSASVDAILEYDQTADIVAPVLVDLSGVLNFNVNNLITGVNILENQLFWTDDLNEPRVINIDTFKAGSSQTGSTLNSTTHVYGATRDFIATDITVIKKAPQQTLTAIASPSIYSGPGTGITPVAVTKNLFTAEVGQIVNISLAQAISWSSISDTTFTLTADVVNDDNSRTFFEVTASIDTYTSSSNVDILIISISDDVPDLTLNWEMLLVESEPIFKNDFPRFSYRYKYSDGEYSPYAPFSKPAFVPGYFEYLSRNGNNTGMESIIRKIAVGNFQTTPKDVDEVEVLYKGSRSNNVYLIESFKYDFSAGDQPVLNVDITSGTLGRVIESSQLLRLYDAVPKRAKAQEVVANRVIYGNYVQNYDVLNSSIDIIATQNNTTHSSPVLGLPSVKTDREYQVGVTFIDDYGRETPVFTANNGAISVDKRNAPKVNSLRAKLNSFSAPSWIKKFKYYIKESTPEYYNIALDRYYEAEDGEIWLSFPSSERNKVQEGQYITLKKEHDNDTPVTINNKYKLLSVKNEVPEYISNVKQVKARSAIAARYSPTVGFELGNNKVTFNGPLETIAPVHSGNTVISNSNFAAGFKDTAFIQFFNESGTASSSIYQIKEGGPTGEITTNTIPNPDVEWGVYEVFLTENLKQRDNWLAQLTDWENIRAVLYREERTALPEFEGRFFAKIKPTAFFRTAVQAAFSSTVPELILDETITVSADN
;
A
#
# COMPACT_ATOMS: atom_id res chain seq x y z
N MET A 1 -53.29 80.71 4.83
CA MET A 1 -52.68 79.50 4.32
C MET A 1 -52.08 78.70 5.48
N PRO A 2 -52.40 77.45 5.71
CA PRO A 2 -51.74 76.67 6.76
C PRO A 2 -50.25 76.51 6.40
N LYS A 3 -49.38 76.92 7.30
CA LYS A 3 -47.96 76.76 7.14
C LYS A 3 -47.59 75.24 7.34
N LEU A 4 -47.13 74.63 6.32
CA LEU A 4 -46.62 73.27 6.41
C LEU A 4 -45.27 73.30 7.18
N LYS A 5 -45.26 72.81 8.41
CA LYS A 5 -44.06 72.77 9.25
C LYS A 5 -43.48 71.39 9.16
N GLN A 6 -42.36 71.24 8.44
CA GLN A 6 -41.61 70.01 8.43
C GLN A 6 -40.55 70.01 9.56
N THR A 7 -40.45 68.96 10.29
CA THR A 7 -39.47 68.78 11.36
C THR A 7 -38.61 67.56 11.05
N PHE A 8 -37.34 67.58 11.37
CA PHE A 8 -36.40 66.47 11.13
C PHE A 8 -35.99 65.76 12.41
N ILE A 9 -36.79 65.77 13.43
CA ILE A 9 -36.50 65.28 14.77
C ILE A 9 -36.10 63.78 14.81
N ARG A 10 -36.55 62.96 13.86
CA ARG A 10 -36.23 61.57 13.79
C ARG A 10 -34.83 61.29 13.21
N GLY A 11 -34.22 62.30 12.56
CA GLY A 11 -32.86 62.14 11.99
C GLY A 11 -32.69 61.08 10.92
N ARG A 12 -33.80 60.52 10.39
CA ARG A 12 -33.75 59.40 9.43
C ARG A 12 -34.00 59.91 8.02
N MET A 13 -33.13 59.52 7.05
CA MET A 13 -33.30 59.71 5.63
C MET A 13 -34.08 58.55 5.04
N ASN A 14 -35.18 58.78 4.35
CA ASN A 14 -36.04 57.72 3.78
C ASN A 14 -36.20 58.00 2.28
N LYS A 15 -35.38 57.28 1.49
CA LYS A 15 -35.32 57.40 0.02
C LYS A 15 -36.35 56.53 -0.68
N ASP A 16 -36.88 55.50 0.01
CA ASP A 16 -37.68 54.40 -0.62
C ASP A 16 -39.17 54.81 -0.76
N LEU A 17 -39.65 55.79 0.10
CA LEU A 17 -41.02 56.19 0.09
C LEU A 17 -41.21 57.41 -0.83
N ASP A 18 -42.40 57.45 -1.45
CA ASP A 18 -42.88 58.65 -2.11
C ASP A 18 -42.90 59.87 -1.14
N GLU A 19 -42.54 61.01 -1.63
CA GLU A 19 -42.42 62.23 -0.83
C GLU A 19 -43.68 62.57 0.06
N ARG A 20 -44.86 62.18 -0.40
CA ARG A 20 -46.10 62.32 0.35
C ARG A 20 -46.26 61.32 1.48
N LEU A 21 -45.52 60.22 1.46
CA LEU A 21 -45.61 59.13 2.43
C LEU A 21 -44.49 59.17 3.47
N VAL A 22 -43.52 60.05 3.31
CA VAL A 22 -42.40 60.17 4.27
C VAL A 22 -42.98 60.56 5.63
N PRO A 23 -42.68 59.81 6.70
CA PRO A 23 -43.19 60.10 8.05
C PRO A 23 -42.72 61.45 8.56
N LYS A 24 -43.58 62.08 9.38
CA LYS A 24 -43.16 63.34 10.01
C LYS A 24 -41.94 63.16 10.90
N GLY A 25 -40.92 64.00 10.68
CA GLY A 25 -39.65 63.93 11.37
C GLY A 25 -38.57 63.21 10.62
N GLU A 26 -38.86 62.62 9.46
CA GLU A 26 -37.92 62.04 8.51
C GLU A 26 -37.79 62.97 7.29
N TYR A 27 -36.67 62.83 6.55
CA TYR A 27 -36.43 63.60 5.32
C TYR A 27 -36.10 62.64 4.16
N ARG A 28 -36.37 63.06 2.94
CA ARG A 28 -36.14 62.19 1.77
C ARG A 28 -34.74 62.25 1.21
N ASP A 29 -34.11 63.38 1.19
CA ASP A 29 -32.78 63.55 0.69
C ASP A 29 -32.09 64.74 1.40
N GLY A 30 -30.76 64.59 1.54
CA GLY A 30 -29.89 65.59 2.13
C GLY A 30 -28.42 65.26 1.81
N GLN A 31 -27.67 66.26 1.36
CA GLN A 31 -26.26 66.11 1.12
C GLN A 31 -25.45 66.90 2.13
N ASN A 32 -24.43 66.21 2.71
CA ASN A 32 -23.54 66.77 3.69
C ASN A 32 -24.22 67.40 4.91
N ILE A 33 -25.34 66.84 5.33
CA ILE A 33 -26.06 67.25 6.51
C ILE A 33 -26.16 66.14 7.54
N GLN A 34 -26.16 66.49 8.82
CA GLN A 34 -26.59 65.63 9.92
C GLN A 34 -27.71 66.32 10.69
N VAL A 35 -28.56 65.48 11.31
CA VAL A 35 -29.59 66.01 12.21
C VAL A 35 -29.17 65.66 13.63
N SER A 36 -29.03 66.68 14.46
CA SER A 36 -28.62 66.47 15.86
C SER A 36 -29.72 65.69 16.61
N THR A 37 -29.30 64.59 17.24
CA THR A 37 -30.18 63.72 18.04
C THR A 37 -29.83 63.75 19.53
N SER A 38 -28.87 64.59 19.94
CA SER A 38 -28.44 64.67 21.33
C SER A 38 -29.51 65.40 22.18
N GLU A 39 -29.56 65.08 23.46
CA GLU A 39 -30.39 65.72 24.41
C GLU A 39 -29.90 67.18 24.62
N GLY A 40 -30.75 68.16 24.34
CA GLY A 40 -30.40 69.55 24.49
C GLY A 40 -31.31 70.45 23.65
N ASN A 41 -31.03 71.74 23.61
CA ASN A 41 -31.83 72.71 22.87
C ASN A 41 -31.78 72.54 21.32
N ASP A 42 -30.84 71.72 20.82
CA ASP A 42 -30.56 71.61 19.37
C ASP A 42 -31.08 70.29 18.78
N VAL A 43 -31.95 69.58 19.51
CA VAL A 43 -32.54 68.29 19.00
C VAL A 43 -33.35 68.57 17.74
N GLY A 44 -32.99 67.91 16.64
CA GLY A 44 -33.61 68.07 15.33
C GLY A 44 -33.10 69.32 14.53
N ALA A 45 -32.03 69.94 15.00
CA ALA A 45 -31.32 70.93 14.19
C ALA A 45 -30.59 70.26 13.01
N ILE A 46 -30.60 70.89 11.86
CA ILE A 46 -29.84 70.45 10.68
C ILE A 46 -28.50 71.16 10.69
N GLU A 47 -27.45 70.38 10.70
CA GLU A 47 -26.10 70.88 10.68
C GLU A 47 -25.36 70.36 9.46
N ASN A 48 -24.36 71.07 8.99
CA ASN A 48 -23.42 70.49 8.01
C ASN A 48 -22.58 69.41 8.68
N VAL A 49 -22.38 68.28 7.96
CA VAL A 49 -21.40 67.29 8.41
C VAL A 49 -20.07 68.00 8.54
N LEU A 50 -19.43 67.85 9.70
CA LEU A 50 -18.07 68.35 9.90
C LEU A 50 -17.14 67.84 8.82
N GLY A 51 -16.38 68.79 8.25
CA GLY A 51 -15.36 68.40 7.27
C GLY A 51 -14.28 67.45 7.87
N ASN A 52 -13.60 66.73 6.99
CA ASN A 52 -12.50 65.87 7.42
C ASN A 52 -11.41 66.70 8.12
N THR A 53 -11.00 66.29 9.28
CA THR A 53 -9.86 66.86 9.99
C THR A 53 -8.58 66.18 9.54
N LYS A 54 -7.60 66.95 9.10
CA LYS A 54 -6.31 66.43 8.71
C LYS A 54 -5.56 65.90 9.94
N LYS A 55 -5.19 64.65 9.90
CA LYS A 55 -4.37 63.96 10.90
C LYS A 55 -3.00 63.63 10.31
N ASN A 56 -1.94 64.28 10.78
CA ASN A 56 -0.61 64.13 10.23
C ASN A 56 0.52 64.19 11.30
N ASN A 57 0.19 64.04 12.56
CA ASN A 57 1.19 63.91 13.61
C ASN A 57 1.95 62.59 13.48
N LYS A 58 3.29 62.62 13.54
CA LYS A 58 4.12 61.45 13.42
C LYS A 58 4.67 60.95 14.75
N PRO A 59 5.05 59.69 14.87
CA PRO A 59 5.75 59.19 16.02
C PRO A 59 7.05 59.97 16.28
N GLY A 60 7.32 60.29 17.55
CA GLY A 60 8.49 61.08 17.95
C GLY A 60 8.35 62.60 17.79
N GLY A 61 7.15 63.08 17.43
CA GLY A 61 6.80 64.50 17.34
C GLY A 61 6.97 65.14 15.94
N GLY A 62 6.25 66.25 15.73
CA GLY A 62 6.16 66.88 14.45
C GLY A 62 5.08 66.32 13.53
N ALA A 63 5.02 66.89 12.32
CA ALA A 63 4.03 66.46 11.34
C ALA A 63 4.69 65.68 10.17
N TRP A 64 3.92 64.76 9.60
CA TRP A 64 4.31 64.19 8.30
C TRP A 64 4.33 65.29 7.23
N ASP A 65 5.24 65.19 6.29
CA ASP A 65 5.13 65.96 5.06
C ASP A 65 3.78 65.69 4.40
N PRO A 66 3.15 66.71 3.75
CA PRO A 66 1.82 66.53 3.18
C PRO A 66 1.59 65.29 2.36
N ALA A 67 2.64 64.70 1.83
CA ALA A 67 2.57 63.50 1.00
C ALA A 67 3.05 62.20 1.68
N PHE A 68 3.52 62.20 2.93
CA PHE A 68 4.22 61.01 3.55
C PHE A 68 5.35 60.47 2.65
N GLY A 69 5.89 61.26 1.75
CA GLY A 69 6.70 60.78 0.64
C GLY A 69 5.89 60.08 -0.47
N LEU A 70 4.58 60.05 -0.37
CA LEU A 70 3.67 59.30 -1.26
C LEU A 70 3.11 60.23 -2.35
N THR A 71 3.66 60.16 -3.55
CA THR A 71 3.19 60.98 -4.70
C THR A 71 1.90 60.36 -5.29
N ASN A 72 0.88 61.17 -5.51
CA ASN A 72 -0.42 60.76 -6.05
C ASN A 72 -1.07 59.61 -5.26
N SER A 73 -0.91 59.62 -3.95
CA SER A 73 -1.50 58.58 -3.07
C SER A 73 -3.03 58.61 -3.07
N LYS A 74 -3.60 57.41 -3.01
CA LYS A 74 -5.04 57.19 -2.87
C LYS A 74 -5.30 56.18 -1.76
N CYS A 75 -6.31 56.48 -0.93
CA CYS A 75 -6.84 55.53 0.02
C CYS A 75 -7.80 54.59 -0.71
N ILE A 76 -7.54 53.31 -0.68
CA ILE A 76 -8.32 52.26 -1.33
C ILE A 76 -9.16 51.43 -0.35
N GLY A 77 -8.93 51.58 0.95
CA GLY A 77 -9.67 50.88 2.01
C GLY A 77 -9.45 51.48 3.37
N VAL A 78 -10.39 51.24 4.27
CA VAL A 78 -10.34 51.72 5.66
C VAL A 78 -10.93 50.64 6.59
N ALA A 79 -10.30 50.45 7.74
CA ALA A 79 -10.82 49.65 8.82
C ALA A 79 -10.84 50.44 10.12
N ARG A 80 -11.87 50.24 10.93
CA ARG A 80 -11.98 50.85 12.26
C ARG A 80 -11.85 49.75 13.31
N ASP A 81 -10.93 49.95 14.23
CA ASP A 81 -10.83 49.18 15.47
C ASP A 81 -11.46 50.02 16.57
N SER A 82 -12.69 49.66 16.88
CA SER A 82 -13.47 50.36 17.92
C SER A 82 -12.98 50.01 19.34
N SER A 83 -12.31 48.87 19.52
CA SER A 83 -11.83 48.40 20.82
C SER A 83 -10.59 49.15 21.29
N ASN A 84 -9.75 49.55 20.32
CA ASN A 84 -8.49 50.24 20.59
C ASN A 84 -8.48 51.69 20.11
N GLU A 85 -9.64 52.23 19.69
CA GLU A 85 -9.78 53.61 19.18
C GLU A 85 -8.81 53.91 18.02
N LYS A 86 -8.61 52.94 17.09
CA LYS A 86 -7.68 53.08 15.97
C LYS A 86 -8.40 53.03 14.63
N ILE A 87 -7.77 53.63 13.61
CA ILE A 87 -8.21 53.55 12.22
C ILE A 87 -7.01 53.11 11.37
N TYR A 88 -7.24 52.15 10.49
CA TYR A 88 -6.26 51.66 9.54
C TYR A 88 -6.64 52.08 8.13
N TRP A 89 -5.68 52.70 7.40
CA TRP A 89 -5.86 53.12 6.01
C TRP A 89 -4.99 52.29 5.08
N PHE A 90 -5.59 51.78 4.04
CA PHE A 90 -4.90 51.11 2.93
C PHE A 90 -4.63 52.14 1.85
N VAL A 91 -3.35 52.41 1.61
CA VAL A 91 -2.93 53.50 0.75
C VAL A 91 -2.05 52.97 -0.37
N THR A 92 -2.33 53.36 -1.60
CA THR A 92 -1.51 53.08 -2.77
C THR A 92 -1.01 54.38 -3.38
N SER A 93 0.22 54.36 -3.91
CA SER A 93 0.81 55.47 -4.62
C SER A 93 1.57 55.00 -5.86
N ALA A 94 2.24 55.88 -6.55
CA ALA A 94 3.05 55.54 -7.72
C ALA A 94 4.26 54.64 -7.39
N SER A 95 4.76 54.66 -6.16
CA SER A 95 6.02 53.96 -5.75
C SER A 95 5.94 53.28 -4.42
N VAL A 96 4.90 53.45 -3.65
CA VAL A 96 4.77 52.88 -2.29
C VAL A 96 3.34 52.45 -2.06
N ASP A 97 3.16 51.23 -1.60
CA ASP A 97 1.90 50.76 -1.00
C ASP A 97 2.09 50.67 0.52
N ALA A 98 1.09 51.08 1.29
CA ALA A 98 1.21 51.13 2.75
C ALA A 98 -0.10 50.88 3.48
N ILE A 99 0.01 50.30 4.69
CA ILE A 99 -1.04 50.31 5.70
C ILE A 99 -0.61 51.26 6.82
N LEU A 100 -1.41 52.28 7.08
CA LEU A 100 -1.15 53.28 8.09
C LEU A 100 -2.18 53.16 9.22
N GLU A 101 -1.72 53.26 10.46
CA GLU A 101 -2.56 53.31 11.67
C GLU A 101 -2.70 54.78 12.15
N TYR A 102 -3.90 55.21 12.41
CA TYR A 102 -4.16 56.40 13.20
C TYR A 102 -4.62 56.01 14.59
N ASP A 103 -3.89 56.38 15.60
CA ASP A 103 -4.25 56.21 17.01
C ASP A 103 -4.95 57.52 17.44
N GLN A 104 -6.24 57.41 17.81
CA GLN A 104 -7.05 58.54 18.19
C GLN A 104 -6.62 59.12 19.55
N THR A 105 -6.20 58.23 20.47
CA THR A 105 -5.80 58.64 21.84
C THR A 105 -4.48 59.42 21.81
N ALA A 106 -3.51 58.93 21.05
CA ALA A 106 -2.21 59.59 20.91
C ALA A 106 -2.21 60.72 19.87
N ASP A 107 -3.24 60.82 19.04
CA ASP A 107 -3.34 61.69 17.85
C ASP A 107 -2.13 61.54 16.90
N ILE A 108 -1.71 60.29 16.65
CA ILE A 108 -0.52 59.95 15.86
C ILE A 108 -0.90 59.07 14.68
N VAL A 109 -0.30 59.31 13.52
CA VAL A 109 -0.32 58.41 12.36
C VAL A 109 1.02 57.68 12.27
N ALA A 110 1.00 56.35 12.33
CA ALA A 110 2.17 55.50 12.26
C ALA A 110 2.08 54.48 11.10
N PRO A 111 3.21 54.10 10.45
CA PRO A 111 3.21 53.02 9.49
C PRO A 111 3.04 51.67 10.22
N VAL A 112 2.19 50.83 9.70
CA VAL A 112 2.05 49.41 10.12
C VAL A 112 2.77 48.51 9.15
N LEU A 113 2.57 48.68 7.85
CA LEU A 113 3.22 47.95 6.80
C LEU A 113 3.53 48.91 5.64
N VAL A 114 4.75 48.88 5.15
CA VAL A 114 5.22 49.69 4.04
C VAL A 114 5.90 48.81 3.01
N ASP A 115 5.46 48.88 1.79
CA ASP A 115 5.96 48.12 0.66
C ASP A 115 6.54 49.02 -0.43
N LEU A 116 7.82 48.88 -0.67
CA LEU A 116 8.55 49.51 -1.77
C LEU A 116 8.88 48.52 -2.90
N SER A 117 8.61 47.22 -2.71
CA SER A 117 8.96 46.11 -3.62
C SER A 117 7.80 45.61 -4.47
N GLY A 118 6.57 46.07 -4.19
CA GLY A 118 5.38 45.66 -4.94
C GLY A 118 4.76 44.33 -4.48
N VAL A 119 5.06 43.85 -3.29
CA VAL A 119 4.47 42.65 -2.69
C VAL A 119 2.98 42.83 -2.37
N LEU A 120 2.61 44.02 -1.87
CA LEU A 120 1.21 44.36 -1.61
C LEU A 120 0.41 44.42 -2.89
N ASN A 121 1.01 44.92 -3.99
CA ASN A 121 0.37 45.01 -5.30
C ASN A 121 -1.04 45.64 -5.24
N PHE A 122 -1.17 46.73 -4.49
CA PHE A 122 -2.43 47.47 -4.37
C PHE A 122 -2.77 48.14 -5.67
N ASN A 123 -4.06 48.21 -6.00
CA ASN A 123 -4.53 48.81 -7.24
C ASN A 123 -5.69 49.78 -6.96
N VAL A 124 -5.60 50.96 -7.51
CA VAL A 124 -6.61 52.00 -7.34
C VAL A 124 -8.00 51.56 -7.83
N ASN A 125 -8.08 50.65 -8.76
CA ASN A 125 -9.34 50.11 -9.30
C ASN A 125 -9.94 49.00 -8.45
N ASN A 126 -9.17 48.43 -7.52
CA ASN A 126 -9.58 47.35 -6.65
C ASN A 126 -9.69 47.88 -5.21
N LEU A 127 -10.87 48.33 -4.85
CA LEU A 127 -11.14 48.81 -3.50
C LEU A 127 -11.18 47.67 -2.50
N ILE A 128 -10.50 47.86 -1.37
CA ILE A 128 -10.47 46.92 -0.26
C ILE A 128 -11.73 47.20 0.60
N THR A 129 -12.78 46.39 0.39
CA THR A 129 -14.05 46.49 1.08
C THR A 129 -14.25 45.39 2.12
N GLY A 130 -13.55 44.25 1.99
CA GLY A 130 -13.57 43.18 2.95
C GLY A 130 -12.39 43.31 3.90
N VAL A 131 -12.60 43.91 5.06
CA VAL A 131 -11.55 44.08 6.09
C VAL A 131 -12.16 43.72 7.45
N ASN A 132 -11.42 42.89 8.20
CA ASN A 132 -11.80 42.54 9.56
C ASN A 132 -10.57 42.62 10.47
N ILE A 133 -10.80 43.02 11.71
CA ILE A 133 -9.81 43.04 12.75
C ILE A 133 -10.26 42.05 13.83
N LEU A 134 -9.43 41.10 14.14
CA LEU A 134 -9.66 40.13 15.21
C LEU A 134 -8.45 40.16 16.14
N GLU A 135 -8.67 40.61 17.37
CA GLU A 135 -7.58 40.88 18.33
C GLU A 135 -6.50 41.78 17.71
N ASN A 136 -5.32 41.23 17.47
CA ASN A 136 -4.20 41.97 16.87
C ASN A 136 -3.90 41.54 15.41
N GLN A 137 -4.85 40.85 14.80
CA GLN A 137 -4.74 40.42 13.40
C GLN A 137 -5.62 41.25 12.49
N LEU A 138 -5.06 41.76 11.40
CA LEU A 138 -5.75 42.51 10.37
C LEU A 138 -5.88 41.66 9.12
N PHE A 139 -7.13 41.30 8.77
CA PHE A 139 -7.47 40.50 7.59
C PHE A 139 -8.04 41.40 6.51
N TRP A 140 -7.67 41.18 5.23
CA TRP A 140 -8.25 41.89 4.10
C TRP A 140 -8.26 41.08 2.80
N THR A 141 -9.12 41.48 1.88
CA THR A 141 -9.20 40.99 0.51
C THR A 141 -9.33 42.15 -0.48
N ASP A 142 -8.72 42.04 -1.66
CA ASP A 142 -8.64 43.08 -2.68
C ASP A 142 -9.14 42.64 -4.08
N ASP A 143 -9.72 41.45 -4.21
CA ASP A 143 -10.17 40.85 -5.47
C ASP A 143 -9.04 40.70 -6.54
N LEU A 144 -7.80 40.89 -6.18
CA LEU A 144 -6.63 40.75 -7.05
C LEU A 144 -5.67 39.67 -6.58
N ASN A 145 -5.33 39.72 -5.30
CA ASN A 145 -4.38 38.84 -4.66
C ASN A 145 -5.10 37.79 -3.76
N GLU A 146 -4.35 36.86 -3.21
CA GLU A 146 -4.83 35.97 -2.17
C GLU A 146 -5.28 36.74 -0.93
N PRO A 147 -6.30 36.27 -0.19
CA PRO A 147 -6.65 36.82 1.11
C PRO A 147 -5.44 36.95 2.03
N ARG A 148 -5.33 38.04 2.72
CA ARG A 148 -4.15 38.45 3.47
C ARG A 148 -4.44 38.64 4.93
N VAL A 149 -3.42 38.42 5.76
CA VAL A 149 -3.45 38.64 7.20
C VAL A 149 -2.08 39.09 7.69
N ILE A 150 -2.07 40.05 8.62
CA ILE A 150 -0.86 40.43 9.35
C ILE A 150 -1.13 40.52 10.83
N ASN A 151 -0.11 40.28 11.64
CA ASN A 151 -0.11 40.66 13.04
C ASN A 151 0.34 42.14 13.12
N ILE A 152 -0.56 43.02 13.60
CA ILE A 152 -0.37 44.46 13.59
C ILE A 152 0.91 44.86 14.34
N ASP A 153 1.12 44.33 15.57
CA ASP A 153 2.27 44.69 16.38
C ASP A 153 3.60 44.22 15.79
N THR A 154 3.63 43.03 15.25
CA THR A 154 4.82 42.47 14.63
C THR A 154 5.25 43.31 13.41
N PHE A 155 4.31 43.62 12.53
CA PHE A 155 4.62 44.40 11.33
C PHE A 155 4.91 45.89 11.65
N LYS A 156 4.24 46.46 12.63
CA LYS A 156 4.50 47.82 13.12
C LYS A 156 5.91 47.93 13.74
N ALA A 157 6.35 46.91 14.49
CA ALA A 157 7.72 46.88 15.05
C ALA A 157 8.80 46.80 13.94
N GLY A 158 8.48 46.17 12.79
CA GLY A 158 9.36 46.10 11.63
C GLY A 158 9.30 47.30 10.69
N SER A 159 8.37 48.21 10.90
CA SER A 159 8.17 49.40 10.06
C SER A 159 8.86 50.62 10.66
N SER A 160 9.55 51.36 9.84
CA SER A 160 10.30 52.55 10.26
C SER A 160 10.12 53.72 9.29
N GLN A 161 10.63 54.85 9.71
CA GLN A 161 10.63 56.07 8.91
C GLN A 161 11.97 56.78 9.02
N THR A 162 12.37 57.46 7.97
CA THR A 162 13.52 58.36 7.98
C THR A 162 13.01 59.77 7.69
N GLY A 163 13.03 60.64 8.71
CA GLY A 163 12.39 61.98 8.59
C GLY A 163 10.90 61.86 8.33
N SER A 164 10.44 62.29 7.15
CA SER A 164 9.04 62.16 6.71
C SER A 164 8.85 61.10 5.63
N THR A 165 9.85 60.27 5.33
CA THR A 165 9.78 59.23 4.32
C THR A 165 9.59 57.88 4.98
N LEU A 166 8.67 57.10 4.43
CA LEU A 166 8.41 55.73 4.86
C LEU A 166 9.52 54.79 4.33
N ASN A 167 10.04 53.91 5.19
CA ASN A 167 10.94 52.86 4.81
C ASN A 167 10.21 51.51 4.66
N SER A 168 10.72 50.63 3.81
CA SER A 168 10.18 49.28 3.69
C SER A 168 10.17 48.56 5.03
N THR A 169 9.14 47.78 5.28
CA THR A 169 9.04 46.95 6.46
C THR A 169 10.05 45.79 6.36
N THR A 170 11.02 45.73 7.27
CA THR A 170 12.19 44.83 7.14
C THR A 170 12.33 43.82 8.26
N HIS A 171 11.62 43.97 9.37
CA HIS A 171 11.74 43.09 10.52
C HIS A 171 10.44 42.31 10.74
N VAL A 172 10.36 41.12 10.20
CA VAL A 172 9.18 40.27 10.26
C VAL A 172 9.55 38.92 10.88
N TYR A 173 8.81 38.52 11.90
CA TYR A 173 9.00 37.20 12.58
C TYR A 173 10.47 36.93 12.97
N GLY A 174 11.15 37.92 13.57
CA GLY A 174 12.55 37.77 13.97
C GLY A 174 13.59 37.81 12.84
N ALA A 175 13.16 37.92 11.59
CA ALA A 175 14.04 38.02 10.44
C ALA A 175 14.29 39.49 10.04
N THR A 176 15.54 39.86 9.79
CA THR A 176 15.92 41.20 9.27
C THR A 176 15.99 41.14 7.74
N ARG A 177 14.86 41.14 7.08
CA ARG A 177 14.70 41.14 5.63
C ARG A 177 13.43 41.86 5.25
N ASP A 178 13.31 42.26 3.98
CA ASP A 178 12.02 42.73 3.46
C ASP A 178 11.01 41.57 3.56
N PHE A 179 9.76 41.87 3.88
CA PHE A 179 8.69 40.91 3.90
C PHE A 179 8.39 40.41 2.47
N ILE A 180 7.90 39.22 2.39
CA ILE A 180 7.50 38.55 1.14
C ILE A 180 6.03 38.17 1.17
N ALA A 181 5.46 37.86 0.03
CA ALA A 181 4.02 37.54 -0.08
C ALA A 181 3.54 36.46 0.92
N THR A 182 4.39 35.49 1.24
CA THR A 182 4.04 34.39 2.18
C THR A 182 3.94 34.84 3.63
N ASP A 183 4.54 35.96 4.02
CA ASP A 183 4.47 36.48 5.38
C ASP A 183 3.13 37.14 5.67
N ILE A 184 2.37 37.52 4.63
CA ILE A 184 1.12 38.26 4.73
C ILE A 184 -0.09 37.49 4.18
N THR A 185 0.02 36.27 3.77
CA THR A 185 -1.09 35.46 3.24
C THR A 185 -1.77 34.63 4.33
N VAL A 186 -3.10 34.52 4.24
CA VAL A 186 -3.90 33.62 5.10
C VAL A 186 -3.56 32.17 4.81
N ILE A 187 -3.32 31.84 3.54
CA ILE A 187 -2.95 30.48 3.16
C ILE A 187 -1.54 30.16 3.66
N LYS A 188 -1.42 29.05 4.39
CA LYS A 188 -0.13 28.61 4.92
C LYS A 188 0.55 27.62 3.97
N LYS A 189 1.85 27.78 3.75
CA LYS A 189 2.65 26.85 2.96
C LYS A 189 2.82 25.54 3.73
N ALA A 190 2.47 24.44 3.06
CA ALA A 190 2.79 23.12 3.55
C ALA A 190 4.23 22.74 3.15
N PRO A 191 4.91 21.88 3.92
CA PRO A 191 6.14 21.26 3.46
C PRO A 191 5.85 20.41 2.23
N GLN A 192 6.70 20.49 1.22
CA GLN A 192 6.48 19.87 -0.08
C GLN A 192 7.38 18.66 -0.34
N GLN A 193 8.45 18.53 0.46
CA GLN A 193 9.42 17.46 0.30
C GLN A 193 8.94 16.21 1.04
N THR A 194 8.94 15.08 0.33
CA THR A 194 8.61 13.78 0.92
C THR A 194 9.75 13.30 1.79
N LEU A 195 9.43 12.82 2.98
CA LEU A 195 10.41 12.18 3.86
C LEU A 195 10.93 10.88 3.24
N THR A 196 12.20 10.58 3.51
CA THR A 196 12.78 9.27 3.32
C THR A 196 12.65 8.46 4.61
N ALA A 197 12.17 7.24 4.53
CA ALA A 197 12.09 6.32 5.64
C ALA A 197 12.97 5.10 5.32
N ILE A 198 14.13 5.03 5.96
CA ILE A 198 15.07 3.93 5.79
C ILE A 198 14.83 2.96 6.94
N ALA A 199 14.21 1.82 6.61
CA ALA A 199 13.92 0.78 7.57
C ALA A 199 15.10 -0.19 7.72
N SER A 200 15.38 -0.58 8.94
CA SER A 200 16.43 -1.53 9.30
C SER A 200 15.86 -2.68 10.13
N PRO A 201 16.30 -3.92 9.90
CA PRO A 201 15.92 -5.07 10.73
C PRO A 201 16.62 -5.07 12.10
N SER A 202 17.49 -4.11 12.35
CA SER A 202 18.23 -3.97 13.60
C SER A 202 18.29 -2.50 14.05
N ILE A 203 18.31 -2.28 15.35
CA ILE A 203 18.66 -0.97 15.95
C ILE A 203 20.17 -0.69 15.85
N TYR A 204 20.96 -1.73 15.74
CA TYR A 204 22.41 -1.67 15.59
C TYR A 204 22.82 -1.81 14.14
N SER A 205 24.05 -1.47 13.84
CA SER A 205 24.61 -1.61 12.48
C SER A 205 25.82 -2.52 12.49
N GLY A 206 25.98 -3.30 11.43
CA GLY A 206 27.16 -4.13 11.22
C GLY A 206 26.88 -5.65 11.28
N PRO A 207 27.93 -6.45 11.21
CA PRO A 207 27.86 -7.90 11.27
C PRO A 207 27.26 -8.39 12.60
N GLY A 208 26.55 -9.50 12.58
CA GLY A 208 25.87 -10.07 13.76
C GLY A 208 24.57 -9.39 14.16
N THR A 209 24.00 -8.51 13.33
CA THR A 209 22.76 -7.79 13.63
C THR A 209 21.67 -8.03 12.59
N GLY A 210 20.41 -7.97 13.02
CA GLY A 210 19.26 -8.08 12.15
C GLY A 210 19.15 -9.43 11.46
N ILE A 211 19.53 -9.50 10.18
CA ILE A 211 19.53 -10.72 9.34
C ILE A 211 20.91 -11.08 8.80
N THR A 212 21.95 -10.46 9.31
CA THR A 212 23.32 -10.68 8.88
C THR A 212 24.12 -11.39 9.98
N PRO A 213 24.04 -12.73 10.06
CA PRO A 213 24.80 -13.48 11.04
C PRO A 213 26.32 -13.39 10.79
N VAL A 214 27.09 -13.59 11.81
CA VAL A 214 28.56 -13.70 11.73
C VAL A 214 28.99 -15.14 11.98
N ALA A 215 29.75 -15.68 11.05
CA ALA A 215 30.29 -17.02 11.21
C ALA A 215 31.31 -17.07 12.37
N VAL A 216 31.22 -18.09 13.21
CA VAL A 216 32.15 -18.40 14.29
C VAL A 216 33.25 -19.27 13.73
N THR A 217 34.49 -18.80 13.78
CA THR A 217 35.67 -19.52 13.22
C THR A 217 36.22 -20.56 14.17
N LYS A 218 35.88 -20.49 15.47
CA LYS A 218 36.23 -21.50 16.47
C LYS A 218 34.99 -22.30 16.83
N ASN A 219 35.06 -23.60 16.61
CA ASN A 219 33.96 -24.50 16.91
C ASN A 219 33.69 -24.58 18.41
N LEU A 220 32.41 -24.47 18.77
CA LEU A 220 31.93 -24.70 20.13
C LEU A 220 31.61 -26.20 20.30
N PHE A 221 32.44 -26.89 21.05
CA PHE A 221 32.15 -28.28 21.37
C PHE A 221 31.82 -28.40 22.83
N THR A 222 31.00 -29.36 23.19
CA THR A 222 30.69 -29.71 24.60
C THR A 222 30.32 -28.47 25.44
N ALA A 223 29.53 -27.59 24.87
CA ALA A 223 29.08 -26.37 25.61
C ALA A 223 28.04 -26.79 26.66
N GLU A 224 28.33 -26.49 27.92
CA GLU A 224 27.41 -26.70 29.04
C GLU A 224 26.81 -25.34 29.47
N VAL A 225 25.56 -25.36 29.91
CA VAL A 225 24.91 -24.15 30.47
C VAL A 225 25.69 -23.63 31.67
N GLY A 226 25.98 -22.34 31.68
CA GLY A 226 26.79 -21.67 32.71
C GLY A 226 28.30 -21.70 32.45
N GLN A 227 28.76 -22.30 31.37
CA GLN A 227 30.15 -22.29 30.97
C GLN A 227 30.52 -21.00 30.24
N ILE A 228 31.76 -20.51 30.49
CA ILE A 228 32.36 -19.42 29.72
C ILE A 228 33.23 -20.03 28.60
N VAL A 229 32.94 -19.66 27.38
CA VAL A 229 33.64 -20.16 26.18
C VAL A 229 34.18 -18.98 25.37
N ASN A 230 35.46 -19.09 24.96
CA ASN A 230 36.07 -18.11 24.05
C ASN A 230 35.73 -18.48 22.61
N ILE A 231 35.14 -17.53 21.87
CA ILE A 231 34.82 -17.67 20.44
C ILE A 231 35.56 -16.63 19.59
N SER A 232 35.93 -17.03 18.40
CA SER A 232 36.52 -16.17 17.39
C SER A 232 35.55 -16.01 16.23
N LEU A 233 35.34 -14.77 15.78
CA LEU A 233 34.40 -14.38 14.75
C LEU A 233 35.09 -14.10 13.42
N ALA A 234 34.47 -14.46 12.34
CA ALA A 234 34.96 -14.20 10.98
C ALA A 234 34.99 -12.70 10.64
N GLN A 235 34.12 -11.93 11.28
CA GLN A 235 34.03 -10.48 11.09
C GLN A 235 33.92 -9.76 12.45
N ALA A 236 34.44 -8.56 12.52
CA ALA A 236 34.38 -7.74 13.71
C ALA A 236 32.95 -7.25 13.99
N ILE A 237 32.49 -7.37 15.24
CA ILE A 237 31.16 -6.89 15.65
C ILE A 237 31.26 -5.48 16.25
N SER A 238 30.29 -4.63 15.92
CA SER A 238 30.25 -3.24 16.38
C SER A 238 29.38 -3.03 17.64
N TRP A 239 28.52 -3.98 17.97
CA TRP A 239 27.64 -3.94 19.13
C TRP A 239 28.25 -4.53 20.43
N SER A 240 29.50 -4.93 20.36
CA SER A 240 30.27 -5.59 21.45
C SER A 240 30.49 -4.74 22.70
N SER A 241 30.32 -3.43 22.64
CA SER A 241 30.44 -2.51 23.77
C SER A 241 29.19 -2.49 24.70
N ILE A 242 28.15 -3.23 24.38
CA ILE A 242 26.91 -3.27 25.14
C ILE A 242 27.04 -4.42 26.16
N SER A 243 27.18 -4.08 27.44
CA SER A 243 27.15 -5.05 28.54
C SER A 243 25.80 -5.76 28.59
N ASP A 244 25.79 -7.03 28.96
CA ASP A 244 24.60 -7.89 29.09
C ASP A 244 23.84 -8.16 27.78
N THR A 245 24.54 -8.08 26.66
CA THR A 245 23.95 -8.36 25.34
C THR A 245 23.79 -9.87 25.14
N THR A 246 22.55 -10.29 24.90
CA THR A 246 22.23 -11.68 24.57
C THR A 246 22.25 -11.89 23.08
N PHE A 247 22.80 -13.02 22.64
CA PHE A 247 22.78 -13.43 21.23
C PHE A 247 22.53 -14.92 21.10
N THR A 248 22.14 -15.35 19.91
CA THR A 248 21.97 -16.75 19.55
C THR A 248 23.12 -17.20 18.66
N LEU A 249 23.59 -18.41 18.90
CA LEU A 249 24.46 -19.18 18.02
C LEU A 249 23.61 -20.27 17.40
N THR A 250 23.54 -20.29 16.07
CA THR A 250 22.80 -21.30 15.34
C THR A 250 23.73 -22.12 14.47
N ALA A 251 23.47 -23.42 14.39
CA ALA A 251 24.14 -24.30 13.46
C ALA A 251 23.14 -25.30 12.89
N ASP A 252 23.32 -25.70 11.64
CA ASP A 252 22.50 -26.71 11.01
C ASP A 252 23.35 -27.90 10.56
N VAL A 253 22.77 -29.10 10.66
CA VAL A 253 23.32 -30.33 10.15
C VAL A 253 22.38 -30.92 9.12
N VAL A 254 22.91 -31.24 7.95
CA VAL A 254 22.19 -32.00 6.92
C VAL A 254 22.38 -33.47 7.20
N ASN A 255 21.32 -34.17 7.54
CA ASN A 255 21.32 -35.60 7.80
C ASN A 255 21.43 -36.43 6.48
N ASP A 256 21.74 -37.69 6.59
CA ASP A 256 21.86 -38.59 5.45
C ASP A 256 20.57 -38.73 4.62
N ASP A 257 19.43 -38.46 5.21
CA ASP A 257 18.09 -38.42 4.57
C ASP A 257 17.71 -37.07 3.94
N ASN A 258 18.63 -36.10 3.86
CA ASN A 258 18.45 -34.72 3.46
C ASN A 258 17.54 -33.88 4.40
N SER A 259 17.19 -34.39 5.55
CA SER A 259 16.58 -33.57 6.61
C SER A 259 17.65 -32.68 7.25
N ARG A 260 17.21 -31.53 7.84
CA ARG A 260 18.09 -30.64 8.58
C ARG A 260 17.72 -30.63 10.05
N THR A 261 18.73 -30.74 10.88
CA THR A 261 18.61 -30.54 12.33
C THR A 261 19.25 -29.22 12.69
N PHE A 262 18.51 -28.38 13.40
CA PHE A 262 18.97 -27.06 13.85
C PHE A 262 19.34 -27.13 15.32
N PHE A 263 20.50 -26.61 15.65
CA PHE A 263 20.96 -26.43 17.03
C PHE A 263 21.02 -24.94 17.34
N GLU A 264 20.53 -24.57 18.52
CA GLU A 264 20.51 -23.19 18.98
C GLU A 264 21.10 -23.09 20.39
N VAL A 265 22.04 -22.17 20.57
CA VAL A 265 22.65 -21.84 21.85
C VAL A 265 22.44 -20.38 22.11
N THR A 266 21.79 -20.03 23.23
CA THR A 266 21.67 -18.65 23.68
C THR A 266 22.81 -18.34 24.63
N ALA A 267 23.50 -17.24 24.41
CA ALA A 267 24.63 -16.80 25.20
C ALA A 267 24.65 -15.28 25.42
N SER A 268 25.39 -14.79 26.37
CA SER A 268 25.72 -13.39 26.58
C SER A 268 27.22 -13.15 26.50
N ILE A 269 27.62 -11.92 26.18
CA ILE A 269 29.04 -11.53 26.25
C ILE A 269 29.44 -11.41 27.72
N ASP A 270 30.42 -12.22 28.14
CA ASP A 270 31.03 -12.13 29.46
C ASP A 270 32.19 -11.13 29.43
N THR A 271 33.16 -11.34 28.57
CA THR A 271 34.32 -10.47 28.42
C THR A 271 34.63 -10.18 26.96
N TYR A 272 34.78 -8.91 26.65
CA TYR A 272 35.12 -8.43 25.31
C TYR A 272 36.64 -8.27 25.18
N THR A 273 37.29 -9.21 24.51
CA THR A 273 38.75 -9.20 24.29
C THR A 273 39.13 -8.37 23.06
N SER A 274 38.35 -8.46 21.98
CA SER A 274 38.48 -7.66 20.78
C SER A 274 37.21 -7.76 19.92
N SER A 275 37.07 -6.94 18.89
CA SER A 275 35.89 -6.93 18.00
C SER A 275 35.65 -8.26 17.26
N SER A 276 36.62 -9.14 17.24
CA SER A 276 36.53 -10.47 16.60
C SER A 276 36.84 -11.63 17.54
N ASN A 277 37.04 -11.37 18.84
CA ASN A 277 37.33 -12.41 19.83
C ASN A 277 36.65 -12.06 21.14
N VAL A 278 35.68 -12.84 21.57
CA VAL A 278 34.84 -12.60 22.73
C VAL A 278 34.71 -13.86 23.59
N ASP A 279 34.65 -13.65 24.91
CA ASP A 279 34.28 -14.70 25.84
C ASP A 279 32.77 -14.62 26.08
N ILE A 280 32.10 -15.73 25.93
CA ILE A 280 30.63 -15.84 26.02
C ILE A 280 30.25 -16.74 27.18
N LEU A 281 29.24 -16.34 27.92
CA LEU A 281 28.56 -17.15 28.92
C LEU A 281 27.35 -17.83 28.30
N ILE A 282 27.32 -19.17 28.32
CA ILE A 282 26.21 -19.95 27.78
C ILE A 282 25.02 -19.91 28.75
N ILE A 283 23.88 -19.41 28.27
CA ILE A 283 22.65 -19.25 29.05
C ILE A 283 21.73 -20.46 28.87
N SER A 284 21.51 -20.89 27.64
CA SER A 284 20.65 -22.03 27.33
C SER A 284 21.06 -22.75 26.04
N ILE A 285 20.74 -24.01 25.96
CA ILE A 285 20.98 -24.89 24.80
C ILE A 285 19.65 -25.55 24.46
N SER A 286 19.21 -25.47 23.18
CA SER A 286 17.90 -25.98 22.77
C SER A 286 17.80 -27.51 22.74
N ASP A 287 18.87 -28.15 22.28
CA ASP A 287 18.99 -29.60 22.17
C ASP A 287 20.44 -30.00 22.43
N ASP A 288 20.69 -31.28 22.77
CA ASP A 288 22.02 -31.82 22.97
C ASP A 288 22.85 -31.62 21.69
N VAL A 289 23.84 -30.74 21.78
CA VAL A 289 24.75 -30.47 20.66
C VAL A 289 25.63 -31.69 20.42
N PRO A 290 25.63 -32.29 19.25
CA PRO A 290 26.44 -33.48 18.99
C PRO A 290 27.92 -33.14 19.00
N ASP A 291 28.77 -34.13 19.36
CA ASP A 291 30.22 -34.03 19.31
C ASP A 291 30.74 -34.05 17.86
N LEU A 292 30.29 -33.07 17.07
CA LEU A 292 30.61 -32.89 15.66
C LEU A 292 31.12 -31.47 15.43
N THR A 293 31.91 -31.30 14.39
CA THR A 293 32.34 -29.98 13.94
C THR A 293 31.17 -29.29 13.25
N LEU A 294 30.57 -28.30 13.89
CA LEU A 294 29.45 -27.52 13.38
C LEU A 294 29.94 -26.13 12.91
N ASN A 295 29.27 -25.65 11.86
CA ASN A 295 29.45 -24.27 11.39
C ASN A 295 28.45 -23.37 12.14
N TRP A 296 28.95 -22.67 13.16
CA TRP A 296 28.12 -21.78 13.97
C TRP A 296 28.04 -20.39 13.36
N GLU A 297 26.86 -19.83 13.43
CA GLU A 297 26.57 -18.43 13.09
C GLU A 297 26.01 -17.70 14.31
N MET A 298 26.53 -16.52 14.58
CA MET A 298 26.13 -15.68 15.72
C MET A 298 25.23 -14.54 15.26
N LEU A 299 24.11 -14.34 15.97
CA LEU A 299 23.17 -13.27 15.73
C LEU A 299 22.71 -12.64 17.04
N LEU A 300 22.71 -11.30 17.10
CA LEU A 300 22.25 -10.54 18.26
C LEU A 300 20.74 -10.76 18.49
N VAL A 301 20.35 -11.04 19.72
CA VAL A 301 18.94 -11.06 20.14
C VAL A 301 18.50 -9.63 20.40
N GLU A 302 17.62 -9.15 19.58
CA GLU A 302 17.06 -7.81 19.66
C GLU A 302 15.58 -7.86 20.09
N SER A 303 15.07 -6.71 20.52
CA SER A 303 13.64 -6.56 20.84
C SER A 303 12.74 -6.99 19.67
N GLU A 304 11.49 -7.31 19.98
CA GLU A 304 10.48 -7.63 18.96
C GLU A 304 10.41 -6.55 17.87
N PRO A 305 10.19 -6.96 16.61
CA PRO A 305 10.02 -6.01 15.52
C PRO A 305 8.88 -5.02 15.77
N ILE A 306 9.13 -3.76 15.45
CA ILE A 306 8.08 -2.74 15.42
C ILE A 306 7.31 -2.84 14.11
N PHE A 307 6.01 -2.50 14.10
CA PHE A 307 5.15 -2.55 12.91
C PHE A 307 5.11 -3.91 12.19
N LYS A 308 5.16 -5.01 12.97
CA LYS A 308 5.22 -6.39 12.45
C LYS A 308 4.21 -6.68 11.33
N ASN A 309 2.99 -6.18 11.49
CA ASN A 309 1.86 -6.41 10.56
C ASN A 309 1.32 -5.11 9.96
N ASP A 310 2.12 -4.05 9.92
CA ASP A 310 1.70 -2.74 9.41
C ASP A 310 2.73 -2.19 8.41
N PHE A 311 2.28 -1.33 7.51
CA PHE A 311 3.12 -0.64 6.55
C PHE A 311 3.16 0.85 6.90
N PRO A 312 4.08 1.28 7.77
CA PRO A 312 4.14 2.65 8.23
C PRO A 312 4.58 3.61 7.13
N ARG A 313 3.96 4.77 7.10
CA ARG A 313 4.30 5.91 6.26
C ARG A 313 4.47 7.13 7.13
N PHE A 314 5.40 7.99 6.78
CA PHE A 314 5.75 9.17 7.56
C PHE A 314 5.51 10.43 6.76
N SER A 315 5.11 11.47 7.44
CA SER A 315 4.92 12.81 6.94
C SER A 315 5.33 13.82 8.02
N TYR A 316 5.24 15.08 7.74
CA TYR A 316 5.43 16.15 8.71
C TYR A 316 4.62 17.37 8.33
N ARG A 317 4.42 18.25 9.30
CA ARG A 317 3.75 19.53 9.11
C ARG A 317 4.42 20.60 9.93
N TYR A 318 4.14 21.83 9.59
CA TYR A 318 4.61 23.01 10.32
C TYR A 318 3.54 23.52 11.27
N LYS A 319 3.98 24.01 12.41
CA LYS A 319 3.19 24.89 13.28
C LYS A 319 3.84 26.28 13.22
N TYR A 320 3.07 27.22 12.76
CA TYR A 320 3.52 28.58 12.58
C TYR A 320 3.48 29.37 13.89
N SER A 321 4.19 30.50 13.94
CA SER A 321 4.28 31.39 15.12
C SER A 321 2.94 32.01 15.54
N ASP A 322 1.96 32.07 14.64
CA ASP A 322 0.58 32.45 14.92
C ASP A 322 -0.26 31.33 15.52
N GLY A 323 0.35 30.14 15.73
CA GLY A 323 -0.32 28.95 16.28
C GLY A 323 -1.07 28.12 15.25
N GLU A 324 -1.11 28.49 13.99
CA GLU A 324 -1.75 27.72 12.92
C GLU A 324 -0.87 26.54 12.46
N TYR A 325 -1.53 25.46 12.03
CA TYR A 325 -0.86 24.30 11.44
C TYR A 325 -0.97 24.31 9.93
N SER A 326 0.12 23.98 9.25
CA SER A 326 0.08 23.73 7.81
C SER A 326 -0.64 22.41 7.48
N PRO A 327 -1.06 22.20 6.24
CA PRO A 327 -1.30 20.88 5.70
C PRO A 327 -0.06 19.99 5.79
N TYR A 328 -0.25 18.67 5.56
CA TYR A 328 0.84 17.69 5.62
C TYR A 328 1.75 17.76 4.39
N ALA A 329 3.03 17.40 4.57
CA ALA A 329 3.86 16.96 3.47
C ALA A 329 3.29 15.72 2.80
N PRO A 330 3.65 15.41 1.55
CA PRO A 330 3.35 14.12 0.96
C PRO A 330 3.92 12.99 1.83
N PHE A 331 3.12 11.93 2.07
CA PHE A 331 3.58 10.79 2.84
C PHE A 331 4.71 10.04 2.14
N SER A 332 5.64 9.51 2.91
CA SER A 332 6.72 8.65 2.44
C SER A 332 6.19 7.38 1.77
N LYS A 333 7.05 6.66 1.05
CA LYS A 333 6.78 5.28 0.68
C LYS A 333 6.56 4.45 1.96
N PRO A 334 5.74 3.38 1.89
CA PRO A 334 5.60 2.49 3.03
C PRO A 334 6.95 1.85 3.37
N ALA A 335 7.29 1.86 4.65
CA ALA A 335 8.46 1.15 5.13
C ALA A 335 8.09 -0.32 5.37
N PHE A 336 8.92 -1.22 4.87
CA PHE A 336 8.76 -2.65 5.03
C PHE A 336 10.10 -3.35 4.83
N VAL A 337 10.46 -4.23 5.75
CA VAL A 337 11.59 -5.15 5.61
C VAL A 337 11.03 -6.55 5.77
N PRO A 338 11.00 -7.36 4.71
CA PRO A 338 10.51 -8.73 4.79
C PRO A 338 11.44 -9.60 5.62
N GLY A 339 10.89 -10.56 6.33
CA GLY A 339 11.63 -11.70 6.84
C GLY A 339 12.10 -12.64 5.71
N TYR A 340 12.72 -13.74 6.06
CA TYR A 340 13.08 -14.75 5.07
C TYR A 340 11.85 -15.29 4.35
N PHE A 341 11.98 -15.55 3.05
CA PHE A 341 10.93 -16.18 2.29
C PHE A 341 10.76 -17.62 2.79
N GLU A 342 9.67 -17.86 3.46
CA GLU A 342 9.27 -19.17 3.96
C GLU A 342 7.77 -19.34 3.72
N TYR A 343 7.46 -19.88 2.56
CA TYR A 343 6.08 -20.13 2.19
C TYR A 343 5.60 -21.46 2.73
N LEU A 344 4.74 -21.39 3.71
CA LEU A 344 4.05 -22.55 4.26
C LEU A 344 2.79 -22.81 3.42
N SER A 345 2.93 -23.66 2.41
CA SER A 345 1.84 -23.98 1.47
C SER A 345 0.59 -24.51 2.19
N ARG A 346 0.78 -25.19 3.30
CA ARG A 346 -0.27 -25.72 4.16
C ARG A 346 -1.18 -24.65 4.76
N ASN A 347 -0.59 -23.55 5.20
CA ASN A 347 -1.30 -22.45 5.86
C ASN A 347 -1.60 -21.29 4.88
N GLY A 348 -1.05 -21.36 3.68
CA GLY A 348 -1.12 -20.25 2.71
C GLY A 348 -0.39 -18.99 3.16
N ASN A 349 0.51 -19.11 4.12
CA ASN A 349 1.26 -18.02 4.69
C ASN A 349 2.70 -18.05 4.20
N ASN A 350 3.22 -16.84 3.98
CA ASN A 350 4.65 -16.62 3.86
C ASN A 350 5.11 -15.81 5.07
N THR A 351 5.93 -16.39 5.93
CA THR A 351 6.46 -15.71 7.12
C THR A 351 7.32 -14.50 6.75
N GLY A 352 7.92 -14.49 5.57
CA GLY A 352 8.60 -13.32 5.01
C GLY A 352 7.70 -12.13 4.70
N MET A 353 6.37 -12.28 4.78
CA MET A 353 5.42 -11.16 4.66
C MET A 353 5.20 -10.40 5.99
N GLU A 354 5.77 -10.86 7.08
CA GLU A 354 5.85 -10.09 8.31
C GLU A 354 7.04 -9.13 8.26
N SER A 355 6.82 -7.92 8.77
CA SER A 355 7.90 -6.92 8.82
C SER A 355 8.83 -7.20 10.01
N ILE A 356 10.12 -7.28 9.74
CA ILE A 356 11.16 -7.45 10.77
C ILE A 356 11.83 -6.12 11.16
N ILE A 357 11.18 -5.00 10.91
CA ILE A 357 11.71 -3.68 11.21
C ILE A 357 11.90 -3.49 12.72
N ARG A 358 13.09 -3.05 13.12
CA ARG A 358 13.40 -2.64 14.49
C ARG A 358 13.78 -1.16 14.61
N LYS A 359 14.18 -0.55 13.49
CA LYS A 359 14.53 0.87 13.41
C LYS A 359 14.08 1.46 12.08
N ILE A 360 13.56 2.68 12.12
CA ILE A 360 13.31 3.48 10.92
C ILE A 360 13.99 4.82 11.10
N ALA A 361 14.96 5.11 10.24
CA ALA A 361 15.56 6.43 10.15
C ALA A 361 14.76 7.29 9.18
N VAL A 362 14.14 8.34 9.70
CA VAL A 362 13.35 9.30 8.94
C VAL A 362 14.17 10.56 8.71
N GLY A 363 14.33 10.93 7.47
CA GLY A 363 15.13 12.10 7.07
C GLY A 363 14.59 12.80 5.84
N ASN A 364 15.40 13.68 5.25
CA ASN A 364 15.04 14.47 4.07
C ASN A 364 13.96 15.52 4.35
N PHE A 365 14.07 16.19 5.50
CA PHE A 365 13.19 17.32 5.82
C PHE A 365 13.54 18.52 4.94
N GLN A 366 12.53 19.22 4.48
CA GLN A 366 12.71 20.49 3.78
C GLN A 366 13.21 21.56 4.75
N THR A 367 14.04 22.49 4.28
CA THR A 367 14.43 23.67 5.06
C THR A 367 13.18 24.39 5.57
N THR A 368 13.12 24.57 6.88
CA THR A 368 11.95 25.15 7.55
C THR A 368 11.86 26.67 7.30
N PRO A 369 10.71 27.22 6.95
CA PRO A 369 10.51 28.66 6.92
C PRO A 369 10.74 29.30 8.29
N LYS A 370 11.20 30.56 8.32
CA LYS A 370 11.56 31.27 9.57
C LYS A 370 10.37 31.65 10.47
N ASP A 371 9.17 31.58 9.94
CA ASP A 371 7.91 31.80 10.65
C ASP A 371 7.29 30.53 11.26
N VAL A 372 8.04 29.42 11.23
CA VAL A 372 7.65 28.14 11.78
C VAL A 372 8.32 27.93 13.14
N ASP A 373 7.54 27.79 14.19
CA ASP A 373 8.04 27.55 15.55
C ASP A 373 8.29 26.08 15.86
N GLU A 374 7.55 25.19 15.18
CA GLU A 374 7.57 23.76 15.52
C GLU A 374 7.34 22.89 14.28
N VAL A 375 8.05 21.76 14.20
CA VAL A 375 7.84 20.73 13.16
C VAL A 375 7.32 19.47 13.83
N GLU A 376 6.15 19.03 13.43
CA GLU A 376 5.53 17.80 13.90
C GLU A 376 5.75 16.65 12.91
N VAL A 377 6.33 15.55 13.39
CA VAL A 377 6.53 14.31 12.62
C VAL A 377 5.32 13.40 12.81
N LEU A 378 4.75 12.97 11.71
CA LEU A 378 3.49 12.26 11.65
C LEU A 378 3.67 10.85 11.10
N TYR A 379 2.84 9.94 11.58
CA TYR A 379 2.78 8.54 11.19
C TYR A 379 1.38 8.15 10.73
N LYS A 380 1.31 7.33 9.70
CA LYS A 380 0.09 6.67 9.23
C LYS A 380 0.37 5.20 8.94
N GLY A 381 -0.40 4.31 9.56
CA GLY A 381 -0.36 2.88 9.28
C GLY A 381 -1.26 2.46 8.11
N SER A 382 -1.12 1.23 7.66
CA SER A 382 -1.94 0.64 6.59
C SER A 382 -3.33 0.20 7.05
N ARG A 383 -3.49 -0.07 8.36
CA ARG A 383 -4.72 -0.61 8.95
C ARG A 383 -5.73 0.44 9.39
N SER A 384 -5.30 1.69 9.50
CA SER A 384 -6.12 2.79 9.99
C SER A 384 -5.99 4.02 9.09
N ASN A 385 -7.06 4.77 8.96
CA ASN A 385 -7.03 6.08 8.32
C ASN A 385 -6.55 7.18 9.27
N ASN A 386 -6.34 6.89 10.54
CA ASN A 386 -5.85 7.86 11.52
C ASN A 386 -4.39 8.21 11.25
N VAL A 387 -4.06 9.46 11.52
CA VAL A 387 -2.71 9.99 11.52
C VAL A 387 -2.32 10.29 12.96
N TYR A 388 -1.13 9.88 13.35
CA TYR A 388 -0.61 10.00 14.70
C TYR A 388 0.59 10.93 14.71
N LEU A 389 0.70 11.77 15.74
CA LEU A 389 1.89 12.53 16.05
C LEU A 389 2.90 11.59 16.70
N ILE A 390 4.11 11.52 16.19
CA ILE A 390 5.21 10.77 16.84
C ILE A 390 5.99 11.70 17.73
N GLU A 391 6.51 12.77 17.16
CA GLU A 391 7.42 13.68 17.82
C GLU A 391 7.25 15.10 17.30
N SER A 392 7.62 16.06 18.11
CA SER A 392 7.50 17.49 17.85
C SER A 392 8.80 18.18 18.20
N PHE A 393 9.34 18.93 17.24
CA PHE A 393 10.61 19.65 17.34
C PHE A 393 10.35 21.16 17.32
N LYS A 394 10.71 21.83 18.40
CA LYS A 394 10.66 23.29 18.49
C LYS A 394 11.96 23.89 17.95
N TYR A 395 11.82 24.99 17.26
CA TYR A 395 12.93 25.75 16.71
C TYR A 395 13.12 27.06 17.46
N ASP A 396 14.37 27.38 17.75
CA ASP A 396 14.76 28.70 18.23
C ASP A 396 15.56 29.42 17.14
N PHE A 397 14.89 30.29 16.42
CA PHE A 397 15.49 31.08 15.33
C PHE A 397 16.53 32.09 15.78
N SER A 398 16.61 32.41 17.08
CA SER A 398 17.65 33.27 17.62
C SER A 398 19.05 32.64 17.60
N ALA A 399 19.12 31.30 17.46
CA ALA A 399 20.38 30.55 17.51
C ALA A 399 21.08 30.37 16.16
N GLY A 400 20.54 30.85 15.05
CA GLY A 400 21.19 30.77 13.73
C GLY A 400 20.70 29.66 12.82
N ASP A 401 21.59 28.79 12.33
CA ASP A 401 21.28 27.75 11.35
C ASP A 401 20.27 26.74 11.85
N GLN A 402 19.32 26.38 10.98
CA GLN A 402 18.32 25.35 11.30
C GLN A 402 18.97 23.96 11.27
N PRO A 403 18.75 23.15 12.30
CA PRO A 403 19.28 21.80 12.33
C PRO A 403 18.64 20.93 11.22
N VAL A 404 19.46 20.07 10.61
CA VAL A 404 18.96 18.99 9.75
C VAL A 404 18.29 17.97 10.66
N LEU A 405 16.99 17.84 10.53
CA LEU A 405 16.23 16.87 11.29
C LEU A 405 16.48 15.47 10.75
N ASN A 406 16.95 14.58 11.62
CA ASN A 406 16.93 13.13 11.42
C ASN A 406 16.29 12.52 12.65
N VAL A 407 15.29 11.69 12.43
CA VAL A 407 14.51 11.06 13.51
C VAL A 407 14.64 9.57 13.40
N ASP A 408 15.13 8.94 14.47
CA ASP A 408 15.22 7.50 14.57
C ASP A 408 14.04 6.95 15.39
N ILE A 409 13.19 6.16 14.73
CA ILE A 409 12.04 5.53 15.34
C ILE A 409 12.40 4.09 15.69
N THR A 410 12.49 3.80 16.98
CA THR A 410 12.83 2.47 17.52
C THR A 410 11.70 1.86 18.36
N SER A 411 10.60 2.57 18.53
CA SER A 411 9.44 2.13 19.29
C SER A 411 8.16 2.28 18.46
N GLY A 412 7.27 1.32 18.57
CA GLY A 412 5.92 1.36 18.00
C GLY A 412 4.94 2.19 18.85
N THR A 413 5.40 2.93 19.86
CA THR A 413 4.56 3.77 20.71
C THR A 413 4.01 4.93 19.88
N LEU A 414 2.70 4.97 19.74
CA LEU A 414 2.00 6.00 19.01
C LEU A 414 1.67 7.16 19.94
N GLY A 415 1.91 8.37 19.49
CA GLY A 415 1.53 9.58 20.20
C GLY A 415 0.05 9.95 20.01
N ARG A 416 -0.24 11.23 20.06
CA ARG A 416 -1.60 11.77 19.93
C ARG A 416 -2.17 11.58 18.53
N VAL A 417 -3.44 11.17 18.43
CA VAL A 417 -4.18 11.15 17.16
C VAL A 417 -4.45 12.58 16.71
N ILE A 418 -4.24 12.85 15.43
CA ILE A 418 -4.58 14.12 14.81
C ILE A 418 -6.11 14.18 14.58
N GLU A 419 -6.70 15.34 14.82
CA GLU A 419 -8.12 15.56 14.64
C GLU A 419 -8.60 15.19 13.23
N SER A 420 -9.79 14.60 13.14
CA SER A 420 -10.38 14.15 11.87
C SER A 420 -10.57 15.28 10.85
N SER A 421 -10.81 16.51 11.31
CA SER A 421 -10.91 17.72 10.49
C SER A 421 -9.63 18.03 9.72
N GLN A 422 -8.48 17.60 10.25
CA GLN A 422 -7.16 17.81 9.64
C GLN A 422 -6.75 16.69 8.68
N LEU A 423 -7.41 15.52 8.75
CA LEU A 423 -7.00 14.33 7.97
C LEU A 423 -7.13 14.50 6.46
N LEU A 424 -8.12 15.27 6.01
CA LEU A 424 -8.41 15.48 4.58
C LEU A 424 -7.87 16.82 4.06
N ARG A 425 -7.09 17.54 4.86
CA ARG A 425 -6.55 18.85 4.51
C ARG A 425 -5.32 18.69 3.63
N LEU A 426 -5.51 18.62 2.32
CA LEU A 426 -4.42 18.56 1.34
C LEU A 426 -3.74 19.92 1.15
N TYR A 427 -4.50 20.99 1.29
CA TYR A 427 -4.06 22.37 1.26
C TYR A 427 -5.07 23.23 2.05
N ASP A 428 -4.73 24.47 2.33
CA ASP A 428 -5.67 25.39 2.98
C ASP A 428 -6.80 25.77 2.03
N ALA A 429 -8.04 25.72 2.52
CA ALA A 429 -9.23 26.09 1.75
C ALA A 429 -9.37 27.61 1.58
N VAL A 430 -8.28 28.31 1.30
CA VAL A 430 -8.24 29.74 1.03
C VAL A 430 -8.34 29.96 -0.46
N PRO A 431 -9.28 30.84 -0.92
CA PRO A 431 -9.44 31.08 -2.34
C PRO A 431 -8.23 31.80 -2.95
N LYS A 432 -8.08 31.68 -4.26
CA LYS A 432 -7.06 32.42 -5.03
C LYS A 432 -7.22 33.92 -4.93
N ARG A 433 -8.45 34.39 -4.90
CA ARG A 433 -8.83 35.81 -4.67
C ARG A 433 -10.26 35.87 -4.17
N ALA A 434 -10.58 36.89 -3.43
CA ALA A 434 -11.95 37.16 -2.97
C ALA A 434 -12.24 38.64 -2.96
N LYS A 435 -13.49 39.00 -3.15
CA LYS A 435 -13.91 40.42 -3.15
C LYS A 435 -14.46 40.86 -1.81
N ALA A 436 -15.03 39.94 -1.04
CA ALA A 436 -15.59 40.23 0.27
C ALA A 436 -15.17 39.16 1.26
N GLN A 437 -15.05 39.54 2.52
CA GLN A 437 -14.86 38.62 3.64
C GLN A 437 -15.63 39.09 4.87
N GLU A 438 -15.92 38.15 5.74
CA GLU A 438 -16.56 38.40 7.04
C GLU A 438 -16.04 37.35 8.05
N VAL A 439 -15.86 37.76 9.28
CA VAL A 439 -15.50 36.85 10.38
C VAL A 439 -16.75 36.53 11.18
N VAL A 440 -17.14 35.25 11.17
CA VAL A 440 -18.32 34.76 11.87
C VAL A 440 -17.98 33.51 12.66
N ALA A 441 -18.30 33.51 13.95
CA ALA A 441 -18.10 32.35 14.82
C ALA A 441 -16.71 31.69 14.67
N ASN A 442 -15.66 32.49 14.78
CA ASN A 442 -14.25 32.08 14.69
C ASN A 442 -13.86 31.46 13.33
N ARG A 443 -14.55 31.85 12.25
CA ARG A 443 -14.25 31.46 10.87
C ARG A 443 -14.22 32.66 9.97
N VAL A 444 -13.27 32.69 9.02
CA VAL A 444 -13.26 33.69 7.95
C VAL A 444 -14.07 33.15 6.77
N ILE A 445 -15.08 33.87 6.35
CA ILE A 445 -15.97 33.53 5.23
C ILE A 445 -15.64 34.45 4.07
N TYR A 446 -15.39 33.90 2.91
CA TYR A 446 -15.09 34.64 1.69
C TYR A 446 -16.29 34.65 0.75
N GLY A 447 -16.58 35.84 0.19
CA GLY A 447 -17.63 36.04 -0.80
C GLY A 447 -17.08 36.53 -2.14
N ASN A 448 -17.80 36.21 -3.23
CA ASN A 448 -17.36 36.56 -4.59
C ASN A 448 -15.91 36.10 -4.88
N TYR A 449 -15.60 34.83 -4.69
CA TYR A 449 -14.26 34.32 -4.73
C TYR A 449 -13.97 33.41 -5.96
N VAL A 450 -12.70 33.29 -6.30
CA VAL A 450 -12.19 32.35 -7.28
C VAL A 450 -11.26 31.39 -6.55
N GLN A 451 -11.62 30.09 -6.53
CA GLN A 451 -10.91 29.10 -5.75
C GLN A 451 -9.91 28.30 -6.58
N ASN A 452 -10.30 27.85 -7.77
CA ASN A 452 -9.55 26.88 -8.55
C ASN A 452 -8.80 27.53 -9.73
N TYR A 453 -7.73 26.86 -10.14
CA TYR A 453 -7.04 27.13 -11.37
C TYR A 453 -7.68 26.37 -12.52
N ASP A 454 -7.77 27.03 -13.67
CA ASP A 454 -8.17 26.40 -14.93
C ASP A 454 -7.01 26.52 -15.93
N VAL A 455 -6.73 25.45 -16.64
CA VAL A 455 -5.75 25.41 -17.72
C VAL A 455 -6.52 25.44 -19.03
N LEU A 456 -7.08 26.62 -19.32
CA LEU A 456 -7.83 26.83 -20.55
C LEU A 456 -6.92 26.69 -21.79
N ASN A 457 -7.36 25.92 -22.76
CA ASN A 457 -6.77 25.78 -24.10
C ASN A 457 -5.37 25.14 -24.18
N SER A 458 -4.92 24.40 -23.22
CA SER A 458 -3.71 23.61 -23.37
C SER A 458 -4.04 22.19 -23.77
N SER A 459 -3.52 21.75 -24.90
CA SER A 459 -3.51 20.32 -25.25
C SER A 459 -2.54 19.62 -24.33
N ILE A 460 -3.06 18.97 -23.29
CA ILE A 460 -2.25 18.16 -22.37
C ILE A 460 -2.16 16.78 -23.00
N ASP A 461 -0.98 16.41 -23.46
CA ASP A 461 -0.70 15.07 -23.99
C ASP A 461 0.10 14.26 -22.95
N ILE A 462 -0.55 13.22 -22.41
CA ILE A 462 0.05 12.31 -21.46
C ILE A 462 0.25 10.98 -22.15
N ILE A 463 1.48 10.52 -22.20
CA ILE A 463 1.83 9.23 -22.79
C ILE A 463 2.17 8.26 -21.66
N ALA A 464 1.43 7.15 -21.59
CA ALA A 464 1.76 6.04 -20.72
C ALA A 464 2.45 4.92 -21.50
N THR A 465 3.56 4.43 -21.01
CA THR A 465 4.29 3.30 -21.60
C THR A 465 4.54 2.23 -20.56
N GLN A 466 4.46 0.97 -20.96
CA GLN A 466 4.81 -0.16 -20.14
C GLN A 466 6.27 -0.54 -20.38
N ASN A 467 7.01 -0.74 -19.30
CA ASN A 467 8.30 -1.42 -19.33
C ASN A 467 8.18 -2.74 -18.57
N ASN A 468 8.75 -3.80 -19.12
CA ASN A 468 8.83 -5.08 -18.46
C ASN A 468 10.28 -5.57 -18.47
N THR A 469 10.73 -6.10 -17.35
CA THR A 469 12.06 -6.68 -17.19
C THR A 469 11.94 -8.08 -16.60
N THR A 470 12.82 -8.98 -17.01
CA THR A 470 12.89 -10.31 -16.43
C THR A 470 13.42 -10.19 -15.00
N HIS A 471 12.86 -10.95 -14.08
CA HIS A 471 13.33 -10.99 -12.70
C HIS A 471 14.59 -11.85 -12.63
N SER A 472 15.67 -11.31 -12.10
CA SER A 472 16.95 -12.02 -12.03
C SER A 472 17.26 -12.68 -10.67
N SER A 473 16.40 -12.45 -9.65
CA SER A 473 16.61 -13.02 -8.32
C SER A 473 15.29 -13.53 -7.75
N PRO A 474 15.19 -14.82 -7.40
CA PRO A 474 13.97 -15.40 -6.83
C PRO A 474 13.72 -14.99 -5.37
N VAL A 475 14.71 -14.40 -4.69
CA VAL A 475 14.68 -14.22 -3.22
C VAL A 475 13.93 -12.95 -2.78
N LEU A 476 13.86 -11.93 -3.64
CA LEU A 476 13.23 -10.65 -3.30
C LEU A 476 12.16 -10.29 -4.33
N GLY A 477 10.91 -10.23 -3.91
CA GLY A 477 9.83 -9.69 -4.73
C GLY A 477 10.10 -8.22 -5.06
N LEU A 478 10.11 -7.85 -6.35
CA LEU A 478 10.23 -6.47 -6.78
C LEU A 478 8.84 -5.84 -6.94
N PRO A 479 8.70 -4.53 -6.68
CA PRO A 479 7.46 -3.82 -6.95
C PRO A 479 7.07 -3.94 -8.42
N SER A 480 5.87 -4.43 -8.69
CA SER A 480 5.35 -4.64 -10.04
C SER A 480 3.87 -4.28 -10.09
N VAL A 481 3.44 -3.64 -11.16
CA VAL A 481 2.01 -3.44 -11.41
C VAL A 481 1.37 -4.75 -11.84
N LYS A 482 0.11 -4.95 -11.47
CA LYS A 482 -0.63 -6.17 -11.78
C LYS A 482 -0.92 -6.28 -13.26
N THR A 483 -0.80 -7.48 -13.78
CA THR A 483 -1.16 -7.82 -15.16
C THR A 483 -2.64 -8.15 -15.29
N ASP A 484 -3.12 -8.24 -16.52
CA ASP A 484 -4.54 -8.45 -16.86
C ASP A 484 -5.41 -7.30 -16.33
N ARG A 485 -4.88 -6.08 -16.41
CA ARG A 485 -5.52 -4.84 -15.98
C ARG A 485 -5.24 -3.70 -16.94
N GLU A 486 -6.18 -2.77 -16.94
CA GLU A 486 -6.03 -1.50 -17.63
C GLU A 486 -5.76 -0.40 -16.61
N TYR A 487 -4.82 0.45 -16.94
CA TYR A 487 -4.42 1.61 -16.13
C TYR A 487 -4.62 2.88 -16.93
N GLN A 488 -5.15 3.89 -16.29
CA GLN A 488 -5.25 5.22 -16.84
C GLN A 488 -4.42 6.19 -16.00
N VAL A 489 -3.54 6.92 -16.65
CA VAL A 489 -2.69 7.93 -16.02
C VAL A 489 -3.29 9.30 -16.23
N GLY A 490 -3.31 10.10 -15.19
CA GLY A 490 -3.69 11.49 -15.23
C GLY A 490 -2.64 12.38 -14.59
N VAL A 491 -2.73 13.68 -14.79
CA VAL A 491 -1.85 14.69 -14.20
C VAL A 491 -2.67 15.82 -13.58
N THR A 492 -2.21 16.33 -12.44
CA THR A 492 -2.68 17.59 -11.85
C THR A 492 -1.51 18.56 -11.78
N PHE A 493 -1.83 19.84 -11.86
CA PHE A 493 -0.86 20.92 -11.69
C PHE A 493 -1.11 21.61 -10.37
N ILE A 494 -0.03 22.05 -9.74
CA ILE A 494 -0.03 22.53 -8.37
C ILE A 494 0.69 23.87 -8.30
N ASP A 495 0.13 24.82 -7.56
CA ASP A 495 0.74 26.10 -7.26
C ASP A 495 1.73 26.03 -6.07
N ASP A 496 2.23 27.21 -5.67
CA ASP A 496 3.16 27.34 -4.53
C ASP A 496 2.55 26.95 -3.17
N TYR A 497 1.23 27.01 -3.06
CA TYR A 497 0.52 26.74 -1.81
C TYR A 497 -0.10 25.34 -1.75
N GLY A 498 0.06 24.54 -2.80
CA GLY A 498 -0.47 23.18 -2.86
C GLY A 498 -1.90 23.08 -3.41
N ARG A 499 -2.50 24.17 -3.91
CA ARG A 499 -3.82 24.13 -4.57
C ARG A 499 -3.67 23.41 -5.91
N GLU A 500 -4.54 22.45 -6.16
CA GLU A 500 -4.46 21.55 -7.32
C GLU A 500 -5.56 21.85 -8.36
N THR A 501 -5.25 21.60 -9.62
CA THR A 501 -6.25 21.53 -10.68
C THR A 501 -7.02 20.20 -10.59
N PRO A 502 -8.14 20.05 -11.30
CA PRO A 502 -8.70 18.74 -11.60
C PRO A 502 -7.69 17.84 -12.29
N VAL A 503 -7.92 16.54 -12.24
CA VAL A 503 -7.06 15.56 -12.93
C VAL A 503 -7.31 15.63 -14.43
N PHE A 504 -6.29 15.97 -15.19
CA PHE A 504 -6.32 15.91 -16.65
C PHE A 504 -5.92 14.53 -17.15
N THR A 505 -6.62 14.01 -18.13
CA THR A 505 -6.34 12.71 -18.74
C THR A 505 -6.27 12.87 -20.26
N ALA A 506 -5.53 11.97 -20.93
CA ALA A 506 -5.45 11.90 -22.36
C ALA A 506 -5.66 10.45 -22.84
N ASN A 507 -6.07 10.27 -24.10
CA ASN A 507 -6.28 8.93 -24.66
C ASN A 507 -4.99 8.09 -24.64
N ASN A 508 -3.84 8.70 -24.89
CA ASN A 508 -2.52 8.04 -24.83
C ASN A 508 -2.06 7.73 -23.40
N GLY A 509 -2.79 8.20 -22.41
CA GLY A 509 -2.55 7.90 -20.98
C GLY A 509 -3.17 6.58 -20.51
N ALA A 510 -3.93 5.88 -21.36
CA ALA A 510 -4.49 4.59 -21.05
C ALA A 510 -3.60 3.46 -21.59
N ILE A 511 -3.35 2.45 -20.75
CA ILE A 511 -2.50 1.30 -21.10
C ILE A 511 -3.04 0.02 -20.48
N SER A 512 -3.02 -1.06 -21.26
CA SER A 512 -3.34 -2.41 -20.80
C SER A 512 -2.07 -3.21 -20.58
N VAL A 513 -1.96 -3.87 -19.44
CA VAL A 513 -0.85 -4.75 -19.08
C VAL A 513 -1.28 -6.19 -19.27
N ASP A 514 -0.81 -6.79 -20.36
CA ASP A 514 -1.19 -8.14 -20.77
C ASP A 514 -0.78 -9.21 -19.75
N LYS A 515 -1.60 -10.24 -19.64
CA LYS A 515 -1.38 -11.41 -18.81
C LYS A 515 -0.03 -12.13 -19.08
N ARG A 516 0.43 -12.17 -20.34
CA ARG A 516 1.72 -12.76 -20.73
C ARG A 516 2.93 -12.12 -20.04
N ASN A 517 2.76 -10.94 -19.44
CA ASN A 517 3.79 -10.27 -18.66
C ASN A 517 3.73 -10.60 -17.17
N ALA A 518 2.88 -11.54 -16.75
CA ALA A 518 2.73 -11.92 -15.34
C ALA A 518 4.03 -12.41 -14.67
N PRO A 519 4.92 -13.15 -15.34
CA PRO A 519 6.20 -13.57 -14.76
C PRO A 519 7.27 -12.48 -14.75
N LYS A 520 6.98 -11.29 -15.29
CA LYS A 520 7.94 -10.19 -15.39
C LYS A 520 7.67 -9.10 -14.35
N VAL A 521 8.69 -8.31 -14.05
CA VAL A 521 8.52 -7.07 -13.29
C VAL A 521 7.99 -6.00 -14.25
N ASN A 522 6.77 -5.56 -14.00
CA ASN A 522 6.07 -4.59 -14.84
C ASN A 522 6.08 -3.22 -14.17
N SER A 523 6.47 -2.21 -14.91
CA SER A 523 6.42 -0.82 -14.48
C SER A 523 5.70 0.04 -15.51
N LEU A 524 5.05 1.09 -15.06
CA LEU A 524 4.44 2.10 -15.90
C LEU A 524 5.28 3.35 -15.87
N ARG A 525 5.51 3.93 -17.03
CA ARG A 525 6.17 5.20 -17.18
C ARG A 525 5.19 6.20 -17.78
N ALA A 526 4.96 7.31 -17.07
CA ALA A 526 4.19 8.44 -17.56
C ALA A 526 5.13 9.54 -18.04
N LYS A 527 4.78 10.15 -19.15
CA LYS A 527 5.48 11.31 -19.72
C LYS A 527 4.46 12.36 -20.09
N LEU A 528 4.66 13.58 -19.61
CA LEU A 528 3.96 14.75 -20.07
C LEU A 528 4.68 15.28 -21.29
N ASN A 529 4.01 15.31 -22.44
CA ASN A 529 4.61 15.72 -23.71
C ASN A 529 4.19 17.15 -24.08
N SER A 530 5.16 17.96 -24.51
CA SER A 530 4.93 19.29 -25.15
C SER A 530 3.92 20.21 -24.44
N PHE A 531 4.01 20.35 -23.12
CA PHE A 531 3.17 21.22 -22.34
C PHE A 531 3.89 22.53 -22.01
N SER A 532 3.30 23.67 -22.42
CA SER A 532 3.77 24.99 -21.99
C SER A 532 3.07 25.38 -20.70
N ALA A 533 3.79 25.30 -19.59
CA ALA A 533 3.22 25.55 -18.27
C ALA A 533 3.00 27.05 -18.04
N PRO A 534 1.79 27.50 -17.63
CA PRO A 534 1.59 28.83 -17.10
C PRO A 534 2.49 29.12 -15.89
N SER A 535 2.83 30.37 -15.66
CA SER A 535 3.79 30.79 -14.61
C SER A 535 3.41 30.41 -13.19
N TRP A 536 2.11 30.25 -12.91
CA TRP A 536 1.61 29.86 -11.61
C TRP A 536 1.83 28.38 -11.28
N ILE A 537 2.06 27.52 -12.31
CA ILE A 537 2.34 26.10 -12.09
C ILE A 537 3.78 25.97 -11.57
N LYS A 538 3.92 25.44 -10.39
CA LYS A 538 5.21 25.18 -9.74
C LYS A 538 5.55 23.70 -9.69
N LYS A 539 4.53 22.84 -9.61
CA LYS A 539 4.65 21.38 -9.46
C LYS A 539 3.56 20.66 -10.21
N PHE A 540 3.75 19.37 -10.43
CA PHE A 540 2.73 18.48 -10.95
C PHE A 540 2.79 17.13 -10.23
N LYS A 541 1.67 16.40 -10.24
CA LYS A 541 1.55 15.03 -9.76
C LYS A 541 0.94 14.15 -10.82
N TYR A 542 1.43 12.93 -10.92
CA TYR A 542 0.74 11.89 -11.67
C TYR A 542 -0.21 11.13 -10.79
N TYR A 543 -1.38 10.82 -11.33
CA TYR A 543 -2.38 9.94 -10.76
C TYR A 543 -2.53 8.73 -11.63
N ILE A 544 -2.80 7.59 -11.02
CA ILE A 544 -3.08 6.35 -11.70
C ILE A 544 -4.43 5.81 -11.23
N LYS A 545 -5.24 5.37 -12.19
CA LYS A 545 -6.51 4.70 -11.96
C LYS A 545 -6.49 3.34 -12.63
N GLU A 546 -6.89 2.30 -11.92
CA GLU A 546 -7.23 1.01 -12.52
C GLU A 546 -8.67 1.10 -13.03
N SER A 547 -8.87 0.76 -14.30
CA SER A 547 -10.20 0.79 -14.95
C SER A 547 -10.87 -0.58 -15.01
N THR A 548 -10.11 -1.62 -14.72
CA THR A 548 -10.60 -3.01 -14.73
C THR A 548 -11.34 -3.34 -13.42
N PRO A 549 -12.38 -4.17 -13.47
CA PRO A 549 -13.04 -4.68 -12.26
C PRO A 549 -12.05 -5.36 -11.31
N GLU A 550 -12.32 -5.28 -10.02
CA GLU A 550 -11.51 -5.93 -9.01
C GLU A 550 -11.51 -7.44 -9.21
N TYR A 551 -10.34 -8.05 -9.12
CA TYR A 551 -10.18 -9.49 -9.03
C TYR A 551 -9.15 -9.83 -7.96
N TYR A 552 -9.28 -11.02 -7.39
CA TYR A 552 -8.33 -11.54 -6.40
C TYR A 552 -7.27 -12.39 -7.10
N ASN A 553 -6.01 -12.27 -6.67
CA ASN A 553 -4.99 -13.26 -6.96
C ASN A 553 -4.97 -14.27 -5.82
N ILE A 554 -5.03 -15.53 -6.18
CA ILE A 554 -4.92 -16.65 -5.25
C ILE A 554 -3.80 -17.57 -5.72
N ALA A 555 -3.06 -18.14 -4.79
CA ALA A 555 -2.02 -19.09 -5.09
C ALA A 555 -2.61 -20.49 -5.10
N LEU A 556 -2.50 -21.18 -6.24
CA LEU A 556 -2.80 -22.60 -6.35
C LEU A 556 -1.65 -23.40 -5.76
N ASP A 557 -1.94 -24.28 -4.83
CA ASP A 557 -0.93 -25.18 -4.29
C ASP A 557 -0.76 -26.44 -5.15
N ARG A 558 -1.84 -27.19 -5.32
CA ARG A 558 -1.85 -28.45 -6.06
C ARG A 558 -3.13 -28.62 -6.84
N TYR A 559 -3.11 -29.51 -7.80
CA TYR A 559 -4.31 -29.99 -8.47
C TYR A 559 -4.35 -31.51 -8.44
N TYR A 560 -5.55 -32.04 -8.51
CA TYR A 560 -5.82 -33.47 -8.51
C TYR A 560 -6.75 -33.81 -9.66
N GLU A 561 -6.41 -34.84 -10.42
CA GLU A 561 -7.28 -35.39 -11.45
C GLU A 561 -8.24 -36.38 -10.79
N ALA A 562 -9.52 -36.16 -10.92
CA ALA A 562 -10.54 -37.04 -10.39
C ALA A 562 -10.94 -38.13 -11.39
N GLU A 563 -11.49 -39.22 -10.90
CA GLU A 563 -11.92 -40.35 -11.73
C GLU A 563 -13.02 -39.99 -12.73
N ASP A 564 -13.78 -38.93 -12.45
CA ASP A 564 -14.80 -38.39 -13.35
C ASP A 564 -14.24 -37.54 -14.52
N GLY A 565 -12.92 -37.43 -14.62
CA GLY A 565 -12.21 -36.62 -15.62
C GLY A 565 -12.23 -35.14 -15.35
N GLU A 566 -12.70 -34.71 -14.18
CA GLU A 566 -12.66 -33.33 -13.74
C GLU A 566 -11.42 -33.07 -12.85
N ILE A 567 -11.09 -31.80 -12.66
CA ILE A 567 -9.89 -31.41 -11.90
C ILE A 567 -10.32 -30.69 -10.63
N TRP A 568 -9.74 -31.09 -9.52
CA TRP A 568 -9.86 -30.41 -8.25
C TRP A 568 -8.59 -29.59 -7.96
N LEU A 569 -8.79 -28.29 -7.72
CA LEU A 569 -7.74 -27.34 -7.37
C LEU A 569 -7.74 -27.15 -5.86
N SER A 570 -6.55 -27.23 -5.25
CA SER A 570 -6.37 -27.06 -3.81
C SER A 570 -5.85 -25.67 -3.51
N PHE A 571 -6.51 -24.97 -2.60
CA PHE A 571 -6.15 -23.63 -2.15
C PHE A 571 -6.10 -23.57 -0.62
N PRO A 572 -5.31 -22.64 -0.05
CA PRO A 572 -5.30 -22.40 1.38
C PRO A 572 -6.68 -21.95 1.90
N SER A 573 -7.09 -22.44 3.07
CA SER A 573 -8.37 -22.08 3.68
C SER A 573 -8.52 -20.59 3.97
N SER A 574 -7.42 -19.86 4.17
CA SER A 574 -7.40 -18.40 4.31
C SER A 574 -8.00 -17.66 3.10
N GLU A 575 -7.92 -18.25 1.91
CA GLU A 575 -8.44 -17.70 0.67
C GLU A 575 -9.91 -18.08 0.38
N ARG A 576 -10.53 -18.89 1.26
CA ARG A 576 -11.87 -19.45 1.03
C ARG A 576 -12.94 -18.40 0.74
N ASN A 577 -12.88 -17.26 1.42
CA ASN A 577 -13.86 -16.18 1.26
C ASN A 577 -13.78 -15.47 -0.10
N LYS A 578 -12.71 -15.68 -0.84
CA LYS A 578 -12.49 -15.07 -2.16
C LYS A 578 -13.06 -15.91 -3.31
N VAL A 579 -13.47 -17.15 -3.02
CA VAL A 579 -13.87 -18.14 -4.02
C VAL A 579 -15.29 -18.64 -3.75
N GLN A 580 -16.13 -18.56 -4.78
CA GLN A 580 -17.52 -19.03 -4.75
C GLN A 580 -17.83 -19.91 -5.95
N GLU A 581 -18.79 -20.83 -5.79
CA GLU A 581 -19.29 -21.64 -6.90
C GLU A 581 -19.89 -20.76 -8.00
N GLY A 582 -19.66 -21.17 -9.25
CA GLY A 582 -20.12 -20.43 -10.42
C GLY A 582 -19.22 -19.27 -10.87
N GLN A 583 -18.23 -18.87 -10.08
CA GLN A 583 -17.21 -17.90 -10.50
C GLN A 583 -16.24 -18.48 -11.50
N TYR A 584 -15.52 -17.59 -12.18
CA TYR A 584 -14.48 -17.97 -13.15
C TYR A 584 -13.10 -17.67 -12.60
N ILE A 585 -12.17 -18.58 -12.81
CA ILE A 585 -10.75 -18.42 -12.54
C ILE A 585 -9.94 -18.42 -13.82
N THR A 586 -8.82 -17.69 -13.81
CA THR A 586 -7.88 -17.60 -14.93
C THR A 586 -6.47 -17.86 -14.42
N LEU A 587 -5.75 -18.77 -15.07
CA LEU A 587 -4.34 -19.01 -14.74
C LEU A 587 -3.49 -17.83 -15.23
N LYS A 588 -2.67 -17.26 -14.36
CA LYS A 588 -1.80 -16.12 -14.68
C LYS A 588 -0.36 -16.52 -14.94
N LYS A 589 0.22 -17.25 -14.02
CA LYS A 589 1.59 -17.76 -14.13
C LYS A 589 1.74 -19.04 -13.32
N GLU A 590 2.73 -19.83 -13.64
CA GLU A 590 3.19 -20.95 -12.86
C GLU A 590 4.09 -20.46 -11.70
N HIS A 591 4.10 -21.18 -10.60
CA HIS A 591 4.99 -20.91 -9.48
C HIS A 591 6.43 -21.25 -9.88
N ASP A 592 7.38 -20.37 -9.55
CA ASP A 592 8.81 -20.49 -9.85
C ASP A 592 9.17 -20.68 -11.33
N ASN A 593 8.28 -20.35 -12.24
CA ASN A 593 8.50 -20.46 -13.66
C ASN A 593 8.27 -19.10 -14.36
N ASP A 594 9.24 -18.69 -15.16
CA ASP A 594 9.16 -17.48 -15.98
C ASP A 594 8.39 -17.69 -17.29
N THR A 595 7.92 -18.91 -17.54
CA THR A 595 7.14 -19.22 -18.74
C THR A 595 5.75 -18.55 -18.66
N PRO A 596 5.40 -17.71 -19.62
CA PRO A 596 4.11 -17.04 -19.59
C PRO A 596 2.97 -17.98 -19.94
N VAL A 597 1.88 -17.89 -19.19
CA VAL A 597 0.61 -18.54 -19.57
C VAL A 597 -0.07 -17.67 -20.65
N THR A 598 0.03 -18.07 -21.88
CA THR A 598 -0.48 -17.32 -23.05
C THR A 598 -1.97 -17.55 -23.30
N ILE A 599 -2.52 -18.66 -22.81
CA ILE A 599 -3.92 -19.05 -23.04
C ILE A 599 -4.84 -18.28 -22.08
N ASN A 600 -5.84 -17.59 -22.64
CA ASN A 600 -6.82 -16.79 -21.88
C ASN A 600 -8.10 -17.57 -21.53
N ASN A 601 -7.97 -18.83 -21.18
CA ASN A 601 -9.13 -19.62 -20.77
C ASN A 601 -9.63 -19.20 -19.40
N LYS A 602 -10.95 -19.12 -19.28
CA LYS A 602 -11.67 -18.95 -18.02
C LYS A 602 -12.26 -20.29 -17.62
N TYR A 603 -11.94 -20.75 -16.43
CA TYR A 603 -12.45 -22.00 -15.89
C TYR A 603 -13.54 -21.70 -14.89
N LYS A 604 -14.74 -22.25 -15.13
CA LYS A 604 -15.86 -22.12 -14.20
C LYS A 604 -15.66 -23.04 -13.00
N LEU A 605 -15.87 -22.52 -11.80
CA LEU A 605 -15.89 -23.29 -10.58
C LEU A 605 -17.23 -24.02 -10.45
N LEU A 606 -17.19 -25.33 -10.53
CA LEU A 606 -18.39 -26.21 -10.49
C LEU A 606 -18.83 -26.51 -9.07
N SER A 607 -17.88 -26.72 -8.17
CA SER A 607 -18.12 -26.99 -6.76
C SER A 607 -16.97 -26.50 -5.90
N VAL A 608 -17.25 -26.12 -4.66
CA VAL A 608 -16.25 -25.73 -3.68
C VAL A 608 -16.48 -26.49 -2.38
N LYS A 609 -15.49 -27.30 -1.96
CA LYS A 609 -15.53 -28.11 -0.75
C LYS A 609 -14.52 -27.63 0.28
N ASN A 610 -14.92 -27.54 1.54
CA ASN A 610 -14.00 -27.18 2.63
C ASN A 610 -13.21 -28.39 3.14
N GLU A 611 -13.66 -29.56 2.80
CA GLU A 611 -13.04 -30.85 3.12
C GLU A 611 -12.58 -31.52 1.84
N VAL A 612 -11.60 -32.42 1.98
CA VAL A 612 -11.11 -33.19 0.86
C VAL A 612 -12.22 -34.01 0.22
N PRO A 613 -12.45 -33.92 -1.08
CA PRO A 613 -13.42 -34.75 -1.79
C PRO A 613 -13.02 -36.24 -1.75
N GLU A 614 -14.01 -37.13 -1.72
CA GLU A 614 -13.76 -38.58 -1.70
C GLU A 614 -12.91 -39.08 -2.88
N TYR A 615 -13.10 -38.48 -4.04
CA TYR A 615 -12.31 -38.75 -5.26
C TYR A 615 -10.81 -38.52 -5.12
N ILE A 616 -10.38 -37.73 -4.12
CA ILE A 616 -8.97 -37.42 -3.87
C ILE A 616 -8.47 -38.14 -2.62
N SER A 617 -9.34 -38.31 -1.62
CA SER A 617 -8.96 -38.89 -0.32
C SER A 617 -8.77 -40.39 -0.39
N ASN A 618 -9.37 -41.04 -1.39
CA ASN A 618 -9.27 -42.49 -1.55
C ASN A 618 -8.01 -42.80 -2.35
N VAL A 619 -7.00 -43.28 -1.68
CA VAL A 619 -5.76 -43.80 -2.31
C VAL A 619 -5.87 -45.30 -2.49
N LYS A 620 -5.69 -45.73 -3.73
CA LYS A 620 -5.61 -47.16 -4.04
C LYS A 620 -4.24 -47.69 -3.62
N GLN A 621 -4.16 -48.31 -2.46
CA GLN A 621 -2.94 -48.94 -1.98
C GLN A 621 -2.78 -50.34 -2.55
N VAL A 622 -1.57 -50.67 -3.01
CA VAL A 622 -1.26 -52.03 -3.46
C VAL A 622 -1.29 -52.97 -2.26
N LYS A 623 -2.14 -53.96 -2.30
CA LYS A 623 -2.28 -54.94 -1.23
C LYS A 623 -1.74 -56.34 -1.62
N ALA A 624 -1.76 -56.66 -2.88
CA ALA A 624 -1.20 -57.90 -3.39
C ALA A 624 -0.72 -57.74 -4.83
N ARG A 625 0.23 -58.55 -5.24
CA ARG A 625 0.75 -58.59 -6.60
C ARG A 625 1.12 -59.99 -6.98
N SER A 626 1.28 -60.30 -8.26
CA SER A 626 1.87 -61.52 -8.72
C SER A 626 3.33 -61.62 -8.27
N ALA A 627 3.67 -62.65 -7.51
CA ALA A 627 5.04 -62.90 -7.07
C ALA A 627 5.96 -63.25 -8.23
N ILE A 628 5.46 -64.04 -9.13
CA ILE A 628 6.02 -64.31 -10.47
C ILE A 628 5.01 -63.86 -11.50
N ALA A 629 5.42 -63.74 -12.75
CA ALA A 629 4.49 -63.36 -13.81
C ALA A 629 3.33 -64.38 -13.85
N ALA A 630 2.14 -63.90 -13.64
CA ALA A 630 0.91 -64.68 -13.80
C ALA A 630 0.78 -65.05 -15.28
N ARG A 631 0.25 -66.25 -15.53
CA ARG A 631 0.08 -66.68 -16.92
C ARG A 631 -1.37 -66.52 -17.34
N TYR A 632 -1.53 -66.03 -18.52
CA TYR A 632 -2.83 -65.99 -19.18
C TYR A 632 -3.32 -67.44 -19.47
N SER A 633 -4.59 -67.75 -19.26
CA SER A 633 -5.21 -69.01 -19.59
C SER A 633 -6.04 -68.92 -20.87
N PRO A 634 -5.61 -69.54 -21.97
CA PRO A 634 -6.32 -69.36 -23.25
C PRO A 634 -7.71 -70.02 -23.27
N THR A 635 -8.06 -70.84 -22.28
CA THR A 635 -9.35 -71.50 -22.22
C THR A 635 -10.49 -70.66 -21.64
N VAL A 636 -10.16 -69.57 -20.92
CA VAL A 636 -11.18 -68.74 -20.23
C VAL A 636 -10.70 -67.27 -20.11
N GLY A 637 -10.04 -66.72 -21.08
CA GLY A 637 -9.28 -65.46 -21.03
C GLY A 637 -10.03 -64.17 -20.89
N PHE A 638 -9.42 -63.14 -21.42
CA PHE A 638 -9.98 -61.81 -21.46
C PHE A 638 -10.84 -61.62 -22.72
N GLU A 639 -12.07 -61.19 -22.59
CA GLU A 639 -12.93 -60.87 -23.72
C GLU A 639 -13.40 -59.42 -23.62
N LEU A 640 -13.25 -58.68 -24.70
CA LEU A 640 -13.84 -57.32 -24.78
C LEU A 640 -15.37 -57.40 -24.67
N GLY A 641 -15.94 -56.47 -23.88
CA GLY A 641 -17.33 -56.47 -23.60
C GLY A 641 -17.81 -57.52 -22.58
N ASN A 642 -16.87 -58.27 -21.99
CA ASN A 642 -17.13 -59.18 -20.90
C ASN A 642 -16.55 -58.59 -19.60
N ASN A 643 -17.14 -58.89 -18.49
CA ASN A 643 -16.69 -58.49 -17.17
C ASN A 643 -15.95 -59.62 -16.41
N LYS A 644 -15.76 -60.76 -17.02
CA LYS A 644 -15.05 -61.91 -16.44
C LYS A 644 -13.59 -61.95 -16.92
N VAL A 645 -12.69 -62.09 -15.98
CA VAL A 645 -11.25 -62.23 -16.23
C VAL A 645 -10.72 -63.47 -15.54
N THR A 646 -9.98 -64.31 -16.30
CA THR A 646 -9.36 -65.50 -15.76
C THR A 646 -7.89 -65.51 -16.03
N PHE A 647 -7.09 -65.74 -15.02
CA PHE A 647 -5.64 -65.85 -15.10
C PHE A 647 -5.09 -66.85 -14.09
N ASN A 648 -3.88 -67.35 -14.34
CA ASN A 648 -3.19 -68.32 -13.49
C ASN A 648 -1.98 -67.68 -12.82
N GLY A 649 -1.79 -67.93 -11.55
CA GLY A 649 -0.57 -67.53 -10.85
C GLY A 649 -0.75 -67.35 -9.36
N PRO A 650 0.32 -67.32 -8.61
CA PRO A 650 0.21 -66.97 -7.22
C PRO A 650 0.04 -65.47 -7.11
N LEU A 651 -0.94 -65.01 -6.34
CA LEU A 651 -1.03 -63.66 -5.84
C LEU A 651 -0.52 -63.62 -4.40
N GLU A 652 0.44 -62.80 -4.12
CA GLU A 652 1.01 -62.65 -2.78
C GLU A 652 0.64 -61.28 -2.19
N THR A 653 0.29 -61.26 -0.90
CA THR A 653 0.11 -60.01 -0.16
C THR A 653 1.45 -59.30 0.00
N ILE A 654 1.44 -57.99 -0.16
CA ILE A 654 2.61 -57.17 0.15
C ILE A 654 2.66 -57.01 1.67
N ALA A 655 3.63 -57.66 2.29
CA ALA A 655 3.86 -57.52 3.71
C ALA A 655 4.69 -56.28 4.06
N PRO A 656 4.56 -55.75 5.29
CA PRO A 656 5.55 -54.82 5.85
C PRO A 656 6.95 -55.49 5.83
N VAL A 657 7.99 -54.67 5.71
CA VAL A 657 9.38 -55.01 5.43
C VAL A 657 9.97 -56.20 6.24
N HIS A 658 9.33 -56.64 7.32
CA HIS A 658 9.84 -57.70 8.22
C HIS A 658 9.03 -58.99 8.29
N SER A 659 7.94 -59.18 7.54
CA SER A 659 7.06 -60.33 7.73
C SER A 659 6.93 -61.25 6.53
N GLY A 660 7.61 -60.97 5.41
CA GLY A 660 7.52 -61.80 4.18
C GLY A 660 6.13 -61.79 3.51
N ASN A 661 6.11 -62.08 2.22
CA ASN A 661 4.86 -62.14 1.46
C ASN A 661 4.14 -63.47 1.71
N THR A 662 2.80 -63.41 1.76
CA THR A 662 1.97 -64.60 1.93
C THR A 662 1.11 -64.82 0.69
N VAL A 663 1.10 -66.00 0.15
CA VAL A 663 0.23 -66.37 -0.98
C VAL A 663 -1.24 -66.26 -0.55
N ILE A 664 -2.03 -65.60 -1.40
CA ILE A 664 -3.46 -65.43 -1.15
C ILE A 664 -4.20 -66.73 -1.45
N SER A 665 -4.59 -67.38 -0.40
CA SER A 665 -5.45 -68.62 -0.50
C SER A 665 -6.88 -68.27 -0.89
N ASN A 666 -7.64 -69.33 -1.32
CA ASN A 666 -9.06 -69.17 -1.66
C ASN A 666 -9.89 -68.48 -0.60
N SER A 667 -9.69 -68.81 0.66
CA SER A 667 -10.41 -68.26 1.78
C SER A 667 -10.09 -66.78 2.04
N ASN A 668 -8.79 -66.40 1.85
CA ASN A 668 -8.35 -65.03 2.06
C ASN A 668 -8.75 -64.13 0.93
N PHE A 669 -8.82 -64.58 -0.31
CA PHE A 669 -9.31 -63.79 -1.43
C PHE A 669 -10.79 -63.49 -1.29
N ALA A 670 -11.60 -64.47 -1.00
CA ALA A 670 -13.03 -64.33 -0.82
C ALA A 670 -13.41 -63.40 0.37
N ALA A 671 -12.61 -63.42 1.44
CA ALA A 671 -12.83 -62.57 2.62
C ALA A 671 -12.29 -61.14 2.49
N GLY A 672 -11.25 -60.93 1.70
CA GLY A 672 -10.53 -59.69 1.72
C GLY A 672 -10.64 -58.78 0.48
N PHE A 673 -11.08 -59.35 -0.65
CA PHE A 673 -11.00 -58.60 -1.93
C PHE A 673 -12.32 -58.45 -2.67
N LYS A 674 -13.43 -58.99 -2.10
CA LYS A 674 -14.75 -58.89 -2.71
C LYS A 674 -15.34 -57.49 -2.46
N ASP A 675 -15.93 -56.89 -3.51
CA ASP A 675 -16.62 -55.58 -3.52
C ASP A 675 -15.81 -54.33 -3.11
N THR A 676 -14.60 -54.53 -2.55
CA THR A 676 -13.78 -53.40 -2.03
C THR A 676 -12.39 -53.29 -2.66
N ALA A 677 -12.06 -54.24 -3.52
CA ALA A 677 -10.73 -54.27 -4.16
C ALA A 677 -10.79 -53.93 -5.65
N PHE A 678 -9.68 -53.48 -6.15
CA PHE A 678 -9.46 -53.18 -7.55
C PHE A 678 -8.31 -54.02 -8.10
N ILE A 679 -8.38 -54.37 -9.37
CA ILE A 679 -7.33 -55.12 -10.05
C ILE A 679 -6.86 -54.36 -11.29
N GLN A 680 -5.56 -54.44 -11.55
CA GLN A 680 -4.93 -53.89 -12.75
C GLN A 680 -3.96 -54.93 -13.29
N PHE A 681 -3.93 -55.05 -14.61
CA PHE A 681 -3.03 -55.98 -15.29
C PHE A 681 -1.93 -55.21 -15.99
N PHE A 682 -0.75 -55.78 -16.03
CA PHE A 682 0.42 -55.29 -16.74
C PHE A 682 0.97 -56.40 -17.62
N ASN A 683 1.58 -56.05 -18.75
CA ASN A 683 2.38 -57.02 -19.50
C ASN A 683 3.67 -57.36 -18.74
N GLU A 684 4.40 -58.42 -19.13
CA GLU A 684 5.60 -58.87 -18.46
C GLU A 684 6.67 -57.78 -18.30
N SER A 685 6.85 -56.98 -19.32
CA SER A 685 7.80 -55.86 -19.31
C SER A 685 7.33 -54.60 -18.55
N GLY A 686 6.07 -54.52 -18.14
CA GLY A 686 5.50 -53.35 -17.48
C GLY A 686 5.27 -52.13 -18.41
N THR A 687 5.45 -52.31 -19.71
CA THR A 687 5.29 -51.23 -20.71
C THR A 687 3.83 -50.97 -21.09
N ALA A 688 2.97 -51.93 -20.93
CA ALA A 688 1.53 -51.81 -21.10
C ALA A 688 0.78 -52.11 -19.81
N SER A 689 -0.24 -51.33 -19.50
CA SER A 689 -1.12 -51.51 -18.33
C SER A 689 -2.58 -51.39 -18.74
N SER A 690 -3.43 -52.20 -18.09
CA SER A 690 -4.89 -52.09 -18.23
C SER A 690 -5.44 -50.90 -17.44
N SER A 691 -6.72 -50.55 -17.67
CA SER A 691 -7.51 -49.82 -16.70
C SER A 691 -7.52 -50.50 -15.33
N ILE A 692 -7.73 -49.76 -14.28
CA ILE A 692 -8.00 -50.30 -12.95
C ILE A 692 -9.49 -50.65 -12.88
N TYR A 693 -9.79 -51.92 -12.62
CA TYR A 693 -11.16 -52.42 -12.54
C TYR A 693 -11.54 -52.77 -11.11
N GLN A 694 -12.74 -52.44 -10.71
CA GLN A 694 -13.25 -52.87 -9.41
C GLN A 694 -13.73 -54.32 -9.48
N ILE A 695 -13.38 -55.12 -8.47
CA ILE A 695 -13.76 -56.50 -8.37
C ILE A 695 -15.16 -56.58 -7.74
N LYS A 696 -16.09 -57.21 -8.44
CA LYS A 696 -17.41 -57.49 -7.93
C LYS A 696 -17.45 -58.76 -7.10
N GLU A 697 -16.89 -59.82 -7.65
CA GLU A 697 -16.81 -61.13 -7.01
C GLU A 697 -15.71 -61.96 -7.68
N GLY A 698 -15.33 -63.03 -7.06
CA GLY A 698 -14.35 -64.00 -7.65
C GLY A 698 -13.35 -64.48 -6.64
N GLY A 699 -12.36 -65.16 -7.15
CA GLY A 699 -11.26 -65.71 -6.39
C GLY A 699 -10.64 -66.94 -7.09
N PRO A 700 -9.75 -67.64 -6.41
CA PRO A 700 -9.24 -68.93 -6.91
C PRO A 700 -10.31 -70.00 -7.06
N THR A 701 -10.35 -70.59 -8.24
CA THR A 701 -11.38 -71.61 -8.60
C THR A 701 -10.90 -73.03 -8.64
N GLY A 702 -9.58 -73.28 -8.52
CA GLY A 702 -9.05 -74.63 -8.51
C GLY A 702 -7.51 -74.66 -8.49
N GLU A 703 -6.98 -75.85 -8.17
CA GLU A 703 -5.54 -76.07 -8.27
C GLU A 703 -5.16 -76.49 -9.70
N ILE A 704 -4.03 -76.00 -10.19
CA ILE A 704 -3.49 -76.41 -11.47
C ILE A 704 -2.65 -77.61 -11.23
N THR A 705 -2.98 -78.74 -11.93
CA THR A 705 -2.19 -79.95 -11.92
C THR A 705 -0.80 -79.74 -12.55
N THR A 706 0.22 -80.22 -11.88
CA THR A 706 1.63 -79.88 -11.91
C THR A 706 2.40 -80.11 -13.23
N ASN A 707 1.82 -80.57 -14.32
CA ASN A 707 2.56 -81.02 -15.51
C ASN A 707 2.98 -79.89 -16.50
N THR A 708 2.72 -78.62 -16.25
CA THR A 708 3.03 -77.55 -17.21
C THR A 708 3.69 -76.31 -16.60
N ILE A 709 4.14 -76.36 -15.34
CA ILE A 709 4.65 -75.20 -14.61
C ILE A 709 6.19 -75.31 -14.41
N PRO A 710 6.96 -74.24 -14.67
CA PRO A 710 8.43 -74.30 -14.60
C PRO A 710 9.01 -74.36 -13.19
N ASN A 711 8.22 -74.14 -12.12
CA ASN A 711 8.68 -74.19 -10.74
C ASN A 711 7.73 -75.03 -9.88
N PRO A 712 8.10 -76.28 -9.45
CA PRO A 712 7.21 -77.15 -8.71
C PRO A 712 6.96 -76.73 -7.24
N ASP A 713 7.69 -75.80 -6.73
CA ASP A 713 7.58 -75.37 -5.33
C ASP A 713 6.57 -74.22 -5.07
N VAL A 714 5.86 -73.77 -6.09
CA VAL A 714 4.85 -72.69 -5.97
C VAL A 714 3.45 -73.20 -6.27
N GLU A 715 2.52 -72.97 -5.32
CA GLU A 715 1.11 -73.29 -5.54
C GLU A 715 0.51 -72.32 -6.55
N TRP A 716 0.22 -72.86 -7.74
CA TRP A 716 -0.48 -72.10 -8.79
C TRP A 716 -1.98 -72.32 -8.68
N GLY A 717 -2.74 -71.20 -8.66
CA GLY A 717 -4.20 -71.24 -8.66
C GLY A 717 -4.75 -70.57 -9.95
N VAL A 718 -5.95 -71.02 -10.32
CA VAL A 718 -6.75 -70.32 -11.32
C VAL A 718 -7.60 -69.29 -10.63
N TYR A 719 -7.37 -68.05 -10.95
CA TYR A 719 -8.13 -66.89 -10.46
C TYR A 719 -9.18 -66.51 -11.48
N GLU A 720 -10.44 -66.53 -11.04
CA GLU A 720 -11.60 -66.08 -11.81
C GLU A 720 -12.20 -64.87 -11.11
N VAL A 721 -12.14 -63.71 -11.75
CA VAL A 721 -12.59 -62.45 -11.18
C VAL A 721 -13.65 -61.84 -12.05
N PHE A 722 -14.77 -61.49 -11.44
CA PHE A 722 -15.81 -60.72 -12.09
C PHE A 722 -15.66 -59.24 -11.73
N LEU A 723 -15.61 -58.37 -12.76
CA LEU A 723 -15.46 -56.96 -12.63
C LEU A 723 -16.85 -56.28 -12.53
N THR A 724 -16.89 -55.09 -11.98
CA THR A 724 -18.14 -54.28 -11.93
C THR A 724 -18.51 -53.72 -13.29
N GLU A 725 -17.56 -53.58 -14.20
CA GLU A 725 -17.75 -53.10 -15.58
C GLU A 725 -17.04 -54.05 -16.56
N ASN A 726 -17.48 -53.96 -17.83
CA ASN A 726 -16.86 -54.74 -18.89
C ASN A 726 -15.47 -54.19 -19.26
N LEU A 727 -14.61 -55.04 -19.79
CA LEU A 727 -13.31 -54.63 -20.30
C LEU A 727 -13.42 -53.56 -21.38
N LYS A 728 -12.64 -52.49 -21.20
CA LYS A 728 -12.66 -51.31 -22.06
C LYS A 728 -11.89 -51.57 -23.37
N GLN A 729 -12.30 -50.91 -24.42
CA GLN A 729 -11.65 -51.02 -25.76
C GLN A 729 -10.16 -50.71 -25.72
N ARG A 730 -9.71 -49.81 -24.85
CA ARG A 730 -8.29 -49.48 -24.70
C ARG A 730 -7.45 -50.63 -24.16
N ASP A 731 -8.06 -51.60 -23.50
CA ASP A 731 -7.43 -52.75 -22.89
C ASP A 731 -7.50 -54.02 -23.80
N ASN A 732 -7.77 -53.77 -25.11
CA ASN A 732 -7.87 -54.82 -26.12
C ASN A 732 -6.60 -55.70 -26.25
N TRP A 733 -5.43 -55.17 -25.81
CA TRP A 733 -4.21 -55.93 -25.77
C TRP A 733 -4.32 -57.18 -24.86
N LEU A 734 -5.13 -57.14 -23.80
CA LEU A 734 -5.42 -58.27 -22.92
C LEU A 734 -6.20 -59.36 -23.68
N ALA A 735 -7.14 -59.00 -24.53
CA ALA A 735 -7.92 -59.94 -25.32
C ALA A 735 -7.14 -60.52 -26.54
N GLN A 736 -5.97 -59.94 -26.84
CA GLN A 736 -5.10 -60.40 -27.94
C GLN A 736 -3.97 -61.35 -27.45
N LEU A 737 -3.90 -61.56 -26.12
CA LEU A 737 -2.94 -62.51 -25.55
C LEU A 737 -3.27 -63.94 -25.99
N THR A 738 -2.23 -64.67 -26.40
CA THR A 738 -2.29 -66.07 -26.84
C THR A 738 -1.35 -66.95 -26.07
N ASP A 739 -1.64 -68.21 -25.95
CA ASP A 739 -0.72 -69.28 -25.49
C ASP A 739 0.09 -68.99 -24.22
N TRP A 740 -0.55 -68.83 -23.06
CA TRP A 740 0.14 -68.74 -21.77
C TRP A 740 1.14 -67.57 -21.66
N GLU A 741 0.82 -66.47 -22.26
CA GLU A 741 1.60 -65.25 -22.11
C GLU A 741 1.65 -64.73 -20.66
N ASN A 742 2.79 -64.18 -20.29
CA ASN A 742 2.98 -63.66 -18.92
C ASN A 742 2.32 -62.28 -18.72
N ILE A 743 1.55 -62.19 -17.65
CA ILE A 743 0.96 -60.98 -17.17
C ILE A 743 1.32 -60.76 -15.70
N ARG A 744 1.24 -59.52 -15.24
CA ARG A 744 1.34 -59.15 -13.84
C ARG A 744 0.00 -58.59 -13.37
N ALA A 745 -0.58 -59.18 -12.38
CA ALA A 745 -1.81 -58.69 -11.75
C ALA A 745 -1.45 -57.97 -10.44
N VAL A 746 -2.01 -56.80 -10.25
CA VAL A 746 -1.85 -56.03 -9.01
C VAL A 746 -3.24 -55.75 -8.43
N LEU A 747 -3.41 -56.06 -7.15
CA LEU A 747 -4.61 -55.83 -6.39
C LEU A 747 -4.45 -54.59 -5.51
N TYR A 748 -5.44 -53.73 -5.59
CA TYR A 748 -5.51 -52.49 -4.81
C TYR A 748 -6.71 -52.56 -3.88
N ARG A 749 -6.58 -51.87 -2.73
CA ARG A 749 -7.69 -51.53 -1.86
C ARG A 749 -7.75 -50.05 -1.66
N GLU A 750 -8.93 -49.47 -1.68
CA GLU A 750 -9.11 -48.06 -1.31
C GLU A 750 -8.92 -47.91 0.20
N GLU A 751 -8.03 -47.06 0.59
CA GLU A 751 -7.91 -46.57 1.97
C GLU A 751 -8.11 -45.10 1.99
N ARG A 752 -9.02 -44.63 2.89
CA ARG A 752 -9.13 -43.22 3.22
C ARG A 752 -7.87 -42.85 3.99
N THR A 753 -7.02 -42.07 3.38
CA THR A 753 -5.85 -41.51 4.05
C THR A 753 -6.18 -40.10 4.49
N ALA A 754 -6.25 -39.87 5.80
CA ALA A 754 -6.18 -38.55 6.36
C ALA A 754 -4.72 -38.07 6.20
N LEU A 755 -4.36 -37.62 4.99
CA LEU A 755 -3.03 -37.10 4.74
C LEU A 755 -2.95 -35.68 5.32
N PRO A 756 -1.90 -35.40 6.10
CA PRO A 756 -1.67 -34.06 6.63
C PRO A 756 -1.69 -32.96 5.55
N GLU A 757 -1.41 -33.34 4.30
CA GLU A 757 -1.40 -32.39 3.16
C GLU A 757 -2.77 -31.78 2.84
N PHE A 758 -3.88 -32.39 3.31
CA PHE A 758 -5.23 -31.88 3.10
C PHE A 758 -5.70 -30.89 4.18
N GLU A 759 -5.01 -30.84 5.30
CA GLU A 759 -5.37 -29.94 6.40
C GLU A 759 -5.16 -28.47 6.01
N GLY A 760 -6.06 -27.60 6.46
CA GLY A 760 -5.99 -26.16 6.22
C GLY A 760 -6.25 -25.73 4.77
N ARG A 761 -6.95 -26.56 3.98
CA ARG A 761 -7.23 -26.33 2.56
C ARG A 761 -8.72 -26.41 2.25
N PHE A 762 -9.08 -25.78 1.14
CA PHE A 762 -10.35 -26.03 0.46
C PHE A 762 -10.10 -26.43 -0.98
N PHE A 763 -11.07 -27.07 -1.57
CA PHE A 763 -10.97 -27.69 -2.89
C PHE A 763 -12.01 -27.10 -3.81
N ALA A 764 -11.61 -26.69 -5.01
CA ALA A 764 -12.49 -26.15 -6.03
C ALA A 764 -12.46 -27.01 -7.29
N LYS A 765 -13.62 -27.45 -7.76
CA LYS A 765 -13.77 -28.31 -8.91
C LYS A 765 -13.89 -27.52 -10.18
N ILE A 766 -13.12 -27.86 -11.19
CA ILE A 766 -13.21 -27.32 -12.55
C ILE A 766 -13.32 -28.42 -13.58
N LYS A 767 -13.96 -28.09 -14.72
CA LYS A 767 -13.93 -28.97 -15.89
C LYS A 767 -12.74 -28.62 -16.75
N PRO A 768 -11.85 -29.54 -17.09
CA PRO A 768 -10.77 -29.26 -18.01
C PRO A 768 -11.34 -28.95 -19.39
N THR A 769 -10.77 -27.93 -20.05
CA THR A 769 -11.08 -27.68 -21.45
C THR A 769 -10.35 -28.71 -22.31
N ALA A 770 -11.09 -29.57 -22.98
CA ALA A 770 -10.48 -30.52 -23.89
C ALA A 770 -10.07 -29.82 -25.18
N PHE A 771 -8.78 -29.80 -25.50
CA PHE A 771 -8.29 -29.39 -26.80
C PHE A 771 -8.19 -30.61 -27.69
N PHE A 772 -9.01 -30.65 -28.74
CA PHE A 772 -8.90 -31.69 -29.75
C PHE A 772 -7.93 -31.21 -30.82
N ARG A 773 -6.86 -31.95 -31.01
CA ARG A 773 -6.02 -31.78 -32.20
C ARG A 773 -6.68 -32.48 -33.38
N THR A 774 -7.00 -31.77 -34.43
CA THR A 774 -7.50 -32.37 -35.65
C THR A 774 -6.40 -33.10 -36.39
N ALA A 775 -6.75 -34.09 -37.19
CA ALA A 775 -5.80 -34.83 -38.00
C ALA A 775 -5.01 -33.93 -38.96
N VAL A 776 -5.53 -32.77 -39.31
CA VAL A 776 -4.88 -31.75 -40.12
C VAL A 776 -3.63 -31.18 -39.46
N GLN A 777 -3.57 -31.12 -38.12
CA GLN A 777 -2.35 -30.69 -37.44
C GLN A 777 -1.16 -31.63 -37.64
N ALA A 778 -1.39 -32.91 -37.86
CA ALA A 778 -0.30 -33.85 -38.10
C ALA A 778 0.37 -33.64 -39.47
N ALA A 779 -0.27 -32.90 -40.37
CA ALA A 779 0.25 -32.62 -41.69
C ALA A 779 1.04 -31.29 -41.78
N PHE A 780 1.04 -30.47 -40.72
CA PHE A 780 1.86 -29.25 -40.69
C PHE A 780 3.35 -29.61 -40.59
N SER A 781 4.08 -29.21 -41.60
CA SER A 781 5.53 -29.26 -41.52
C SER A 781 5.99 -28.33 -40.39
N SER A 782 7.18 -28.61 -39.87
CA SER A 782 7.81 -27.88 -38.77
C SER A 782 8.00 -26.38 -38.98
N THR A 783 7.53 -25.84 -40.06
CA THR A 783 7.68 -24.44 -40.48
C THR A 783 6.45 -23.55 -40.20
N VAL A 784 5.35 -24.11 -39.73
CA VAL A 784 4.15 -23.32 -39.38
C VAL A 784 3.81 -23.54 -37.91
N PRO A 785 4.15 -22.59 -37.04
CA PRO A 785 3.95 -22.73 -35.59
C PRO A 785 2.53 -22.40 -35.11
N GLU A 786 1.57 -22.19 -36.01
CA GLU A 786 0.21 -21.84 -35.58
C GLU A 786 -0.65 -23.08 -35.38
N LEU A 787 -1.22 -23.17 -34.21
CA LEU A 787 -2.26 -24.12 -33.86
C LEU A 787 -3.56 -23.64 -34.49
N ILE A 788 -3.92 -24.23 -35.65
CA ILE A 788 -5.23 -24.01 -36.23
C ILE A 788 -6.19 -24.91 -35.47
N LEU A 789 -7.00 -24.28 -34.64
CA LEU A 789 -8.14 -24.94 -34.02
C LEU A 789 -9.20 -25.13 -35.11
N ASP A 790 -9.71 -26.33 -35.23
CA ASP A 790 -10.87 -26.60 -36.08
C ASP A 790 -12.09 -25.85 -35.52
N GLU A 791 -12.82 -25.17 -36.33
CA GLU A 791 -14.05 -24.47 -35.93
C GLU A 791 -15.11 -25.40 -35.34
N THR A 792 -15.05 -26.67 -35.68
CA THR A 792 -15.94 -27.68 -35.10
C THR A 792 -15.64 -28.01 -33.66
N ILE A 793 -14.52 -27.53 -33.16
CA ILE A 793 -14.16 -27.65 -31.74
C ILE A 793 -14.78 -26.55 -30.89
N THR A 794 -15.50 -25.73 -31.46
CA THR A 794 -16.42 -24.83 -30.74
C THR A 794 -17.46 -25.53 -29.92
N VAL A 795 -17.36 -26.61 -29.95
CA VAL A 795 -17.82 -27.37 -29.05
C VAL A 795 -18.22 -26.83 -27.79
N SER A 796 -19.23 -26.51 -27.81
CA SER A 796 -19.90 -26.85 -26.66
C SER A 796 -19.20 -26.72 -25.36
N ALA A 797 -18.59 -25.63 -25.32
CA ALA A 797 -18.44 -25.05 -24.03
C ALA A 797 -19.75 -24.85 -23.27
N ASP A 798 -20.82 -25.24 -23.87
CA ASP A 798 -22.13 -24.92 -23.36
C ASP A 798 -22.79 -26.01 -22.56
N ASN A 799 -22.09 -27.02 -22.24
CA ASN A 799 -22.71 -28.07 -21.44
C ASN A 799 -22.00 -28.25 -20.12
#